data_1b857179fcf88ddf96e7945813400d92
#
_entry.id   1b857179fcf88ddf96e7945813400d92
#
_cell.length_a   1.000
_cell.length_b   1.000
_cell.length_c   1.000
_cell.angle_alpha   90.00
_cell.angle_beta   90.00
_cell.angle_gamma   90.00
#
_symmetry.space_group_name_H-M   'P 1'
#
loop_
_entity.id
_entity.type
_entity.pdbx_description
1 polymer ?
#
loop_
_entity_poly.entity_id
_entity_poly.type
_entity_poly.pdbx_seq_one_letter_code
_entity_poly.pdbx_strand_id
1 'polypeptide(L)'
;MNKKLLLIWTFLLCFVMGMSADKVIVFNEGTGTKDSSTKITTMEEIVKSGSENLKSITDANNVYLARKGRGLKLGASSKPGSMTLNLAAPAKPTAIKFKAMWYRDTEKTLEVAGTEFAELTGEVSEYSVTMDGNTTVNSITIATAGKRAYITELTIVEGTAASVATPTIEGTTPFIGTTTVTLACSTADSKIYYTLDGTDPTDASTEYTAPFSLDATATVKAKAYKGKDASAVATMQFVAIPTVANIAELTQLADGTEFVFGGEAVVTAAPTAKHLYLKDATGVTFAYDVAGGFTFEPGQHITAGWQGKVSFYKGLFEVVPTTALTAVEGVKDELTYDEVTPADVTLENANKVAVLKGVTYTAPAADSRNFEIKKDEAAVAGYNQFGLTIDEPVADATYDILGVISRYNDNAQFQPVSITRNARWIQINKDVETGKDLAAVVAEETEAVTATGDKVGSVTLNLAANGAYTVSKAISSPASVQILGDATAPATIDASALTEPLVKIEGGSQPAFNQDGTVNAGYKGVDIVAVKNVKISSLSTSLLNDAQKSYVGEVVVENANVELVGSANVFDFKGYPASLSISNSTLWSKAGHTGQLIKTAGRVRDLDGDQVEYKQATSITNSTLYQVAVGKQFNNFQGKGQKSLVLTLKNSIIANCTQDGNEVRGWLGGQNSNNPTVVYENNTYINAGTEQTGWTDETKQGSDQTATSHNTDPGFADAANGDFTVAASSQQAKFQIGDSRWLVEYVPEDITAEKALLAEEIAKATALLGDADVENNEDAKALKAAIDEAQGVYDSAETKAEVNAAIEKLKAAEEAYAMSVARAELAAEIQKANALIEGKDTEADADANALKTAIDKAQGVCDNADATLEDVEKALEDLKAAEETYKLTLSISGVDAAAADDAAWYTLQGVRVAAPQKGIFIHNGKKVVLK
;
A
#
# COMPACT_ATOMS: atom_id res chain seq x y z
N MET A 1 37.45 -26.70 2.28
CA MET A 1 37.33 -27.21 0.88
C MET A 1 36.13 -26.56 0.19
N ASN A 2 36.24 -26.20 -1.06
CA ASN A 2 35.27 -25.36 -1.78
C ASN A 2 33.93 -26.10 -1.99
N LYS A 3 32.78 -25.40 -1.86
CA LYS A 3 31.45 -25.96 -2.13
C LYS A 3 31.33 -26.72 -3.48
N LYS A 4 32.19 -26.41 -4.43
CA LYS A 4 32.32 -27.15 -5.71
C LYS A 4 32.87 -28.59 -5.56
N LEU A 5 33.64 -28.86 -4.52
CA LEU A 5 34.20 -30.19 -4.30
C LEU A 5 33.20 -31.13 -3.67
N LEU A 6 32.31 -30.62 -2.80
CA LEU A 6 31.20 -31.43 -2.23
C LEU A 6 30.19 -31.83 -3.30
N LEU A 7 29.91 -30.91 -4.27
CA LEU A 7 29.06 -31.23 -5.40
C LEU A 7 29.65 -32.30 -6.32
N ILE A 8 30.99 -32.29 -6.49
CA ILE A 8 31.72 -33.29 -7.30
C ILE A 8 31.68 -34.66 -6.62
N TRP A 9 31.72 -34.73 -5.28
CA TRP A 9 31.58 -35.97 -4.55
C TRP A 9 30.18 -36.58 -4.60
N THR A 10 29.14 -35.76 -4.53
CA THR A 10 27.75 -36.19 -4.69
C THR A 10 27.47 -36.65 -6.14
N PHE A 11 28.07 -35.97 -7.13
CA PHE A 11 27.98 -36.38 -8.54
C PHE A 11 28.79 -37.66 -8.84
N LEU A 12 29.99 -37.84 -8.20
CA LEU A 12 30.82 -39.00 -8.40
C LEU A 12 30.20 -40.26 -7.75
N LEU A 13 29.50 -40.08 -6.61
CA LEU A 13 28.80 -41.20 -5.94
C LEU A 13 27.57 -41.63 -6.74
N CYS A 14 26.85 -40.72 -7.40
CA CYS A 14 25.75 -41.05 -8.30
C CYS A 14 26.19 -41.78 -9.58
N PHE A 15 27.44 -41.53 -10.07
CA PHE A 15 27.93 -42.19 -11.30
C PHE A 15 28.35 -43.65 -11.09
N VAL A 16 28.66 -44.02 -9.85
CA VAL A 16 29.06 -45.43 -9.52
C VAL A 16 27.86 -46.35 -9.24
N MET A 17 26.66 -45.78 -8.91
CA MET A 17 25.51 -46.56 -8.49
C MET A 17 24.37 -46.70 -9.52
N GLY A 18 24.47 -46.08 -10.71
CA GLY A 18 23.41 -46.18 -11.71
C GLY A 18 22.08 -45.57 -11.30
N MET A 19 22.02 -44.83 -10.20
CA MET A 19 20.83 -44.11 -9.77
C MET A 19 20.85 -42.73 -10.46
N SER A 20 19.91 -42.52 -11.34
CA SER A 20 19.67 -41.17 -11.82
C SER A 20 19.11 -40.36 -10.65
N ALA A 21 19.79 -39.32 -10.25
CA ALA A 21 19.27 -38.41 -9.25
C ALA A 21 18.10 -37.62 -9.82
N ASP A 22 17.05 -37.42 -9.03
CA ASP A 22 15.93 -36.57 -9.40
C ASP A 22 16.44 -35.20 -9.89
N LYS A 23 15.98 -34.78 -11.06
CA LYS A 23 16.34 -33.48 -11.62
C LYS A 23 15.39 -32.42 -11.10
N VAL A 24 15.88 -31.61 -10.17
CA VAL A 24 15.08 -30.56 -9.56
C VAL A 24 15.37 -29.23 -10.25
N ILE A 25 14.33 -28.54 -10.66
CA ILE A 25 14.36 -27.19 -11.25
C ILE A 25 13.57 -26.27 -10.33
N VAL A 26 14.27 -25.34 -9.70
CA VAL A 26 13.64 -24.32 -8.87
C VAL A 26 13.53 -23.04 -9.67
N PHE A 27 12.37 -22.45 -9.68
CA PHE A 27 12.12 -21.23 -10.43
C PHE A 27 12.46 -19.96 -9.64
N ASN A 28 12.86 -18.92 -10.37
CA ASN A 28 13.12 -17.62 -9.80
C ASN A 28 11.83 -16.97 -9.29
N GLU A 29 11.99 -16.02 -8.38
CA GLU A 29 10.90 -15.21 -7.83
C GLU A 29 11.32 -13.75 -7.67
N GLY A 30 10.38 -12.84 -7.63
CA GLY A 30 10.65 -11.44 -7.31
C GLY A 30 10.96 -11.25 -5.82
N THR A 31 11.72 -10.23 -5.52
CA THR A 31 12.09 -9.87 -4.13
C THR A 31 11.03 -9.01 -3.43
N GLY A 32 10.05 -8.49 -4.18
CA GLY A 32 9.03 -7.58 -3.71
C GLY A 32 7.74 -8.24 -3.22
N THR A 33 6.82 -7.41 -2.76
CA THR A 33 5.47 -7.82 -2.30
C THR A 33 4.44 -7.90 -3.43
N LYS A 34 4.81 -7.52 -4.65
CA LYS A 34 3.96 -7.57 -5.86
C LYS A 34 4.63 -8.38 -6.95
N ASP A 35 3.80 -8.99 -7.82
CA ASP A 35 4.30 -9.65 -9.01
C ASP A 35 4.88 -8.63 -10.00
N SER A 36 5.95 -9.02 -10.70
CA SER A 36 6.52 -8.22 -11.79
C SER A 36 5.50 -8.00 -12.91
N SER A 37 5.56 -6.86 -13.55
CA SER A 37 4.83 -6.57 -14.80
C SER A 37 5.70 -6.83 -16.05
N THR A 38 7.02 -7.03 -15.86
CA THR A 38 7.96 -7.30 -16.94
C THR A 38 7.95 -8.79 -17.24
N LYS A 39 7.77 -9.13 -18.52
CA LYS A 39 7.89 -10.51 -19.01
C LYS A 39 9.34 -10.94 -18.97
N ILE A 40 9.56 -12.19 -18.61
CA ILE A 40 10.86 -12.85 -18.65
C ILE A 40 10.82 -14.02 -19.63
N THR A 41 11.92 -14.26 -20.33
CA THR A 41 11.99 -15.26 -21.40
C THR A 41 13.28 -16.07 -21.40
N THR A 42 14.32 -15.61 -20.70
CA THR A 42 15.61 -16.29 -20.66
C THR A 42 15.67 -17.32 -19.54
N MET A 43 16.53 -18.31 -19.70
CA MET A 43 16.72 -19.36 -18.69
C MET A 43 17.27 -18.78 -17.37
N GLU A 44 18.14 -17.79 -17.43
CA GLU A 44 18.70 -17.10 -16.25
C GLU A 44 17.63 -16.35 -15.46
N GLU A 45 16.66 -15.75 -16.15
CA GLU A 45 15.54 -15.05 -15.51
C GLU A 45 14.52 -16.01 -14.90
N ILE A 46 14.32 -17.19 -15.49
CA ILE A 46 13.26 -18.14 -15.14
C ILE A 46 13.71 -19.13 -14.06
N VAL A 47 14.95 -19.60 -14.13
CA VAL A 47 15.45 -20.70 -13.27
C VAL A 47 16.41 -20.20 -12.20
N LYS A 48 16.12 -20.52 -10.96
CA LYS A 48 16.96 -20.20 -9.78
C LYS A 48 18.06 -21.22 -9.53
N SER A 49 17.73 -22.50 -9.70
CA SER A 49 18.67 -23.60 -9.61
C SER A 49 18.18 -24.80 -10.42
N GLY A 50 19.08 -25.68 -10.83
CA GLY A 50 18.76 -26.84 -11.68
C GLY A 50 18.82 -26.53 -13.17
N SER A 51 19.41 -25.39 -13.58
CA SER A 51 19.56 -24.99 -14.98
C SER A 51 20.48 -25.96 -15.76
N GLU A 52 21.36 -26.69 -15.09
CA GLU A 52 22.20 -27.75 -15.66
C GLU A 52 21.35 -28.91 -16.21
N ASN A 53 20.12 -29.07 -15.74
CA ASN A 53 19.19 -30.08 -16.23
C ASN A 53 18.47 -29.66 -17.53
N LEU A 54 18.64 -28.41 -17.94
CA LEU A 54 17.96 -27.85 -19.09
C LEU A 54 18.96 -27.48 -20.21
N LYS A 55 18.57 -27.77 -21.44
CA LYS A 55 19.26 -27.30 -22.66
C LYS A 55 18.83 -25.88 -23.02
N SER A 56 17.55 -25.60 -22.94
CA SER A 56 16.94 -24.30 -23.23
C SER A 56 15.52 -24.22 -22.67
N ILE A 57 15.01 -22.99 -22.58
CA ILE A 57 13.58 -22.73 -22.41
C ILE A 57 13.07 -22.10 -23.70
N THR A 58 11.97 -22.62 -24.23
CA THR A 58 11.28 -22.10 -25.43
C THR A 58 9.83 -21.78 -25.10
N ASP A 59 9.18 -21.05 -25.98
CA ASP A 59 7.73 -20.71 -25.87
C ASP A 59 7.35 -20.04 -24.56
N ALA A 60 8.26 -19.29 -23.96
CA ALA A 60 8.01 -18.56 -22.72
C ALA A 60 7.09 -17.36 -22.99
N ASN A 61 5.78 -17.60 -22.94
CA ASN A 61 4.73 -16.63 -23.17
C ASN A 61 4.07 -16.22 -21.87
N ASN A 62 3.99 -14.91 -21.60
CA ASN A 62 3.37 -14.35 -20.38
C ASN A 62 3.89 -14.99 -19.09
N VAL A 63 5.21 -15.11 -18.96
CA VAL A 63 5.93 -15.55 -17.77
C VAL A 63 6.49 -14.32 -17.06
N TYR A 64 6.34 -14.26 -15.73
CA TYR A 64 6.74 -13.13 -14.91
C TYR A 64 7.33 -13.64 -13.58
N LEU A 65 8.24 -12.86 -12.97
CA LEU A 65 8.61 -13.11 -11.57
C LEU A 65 7.42 -12.84 -10.67
N ALA A 66 7.01 -13.82 -9.90
CA ALA A 66 6.00 -13.63 -8.86
C ALA A 66 6.62 -12.98 -7.62
N ARG A 67 5.78 -12.43 -6.74
CA ARG A 67 6.23 -11.92 -5.44
C ARG A 67 6.91 -13.03 -4.62
N LYS A 68 7.71 -12.62 -3.64
CA LYS A 68 8.48 -13.52 -2.78
C LYS A 68 7.65 -14.71 -2.26
N GLY A 69 8.19 -15.92 -2.33
CA GLY A 69 7.55 -17.19 -1.92
C GLY A 69 6.60 -17.80 -2.94
N ARG A 70 6.50 -17.26 -4.18
CA ARG A 70 5.54 -17.76 -5.18
C ARG A 70 6.16 -18.16 -6.53
N GLY A 71 7.47 -18.09 -6.66
CA GLY A 71 8.19 -18.52 -7.86
C GLY A 71 7.84 -17.69 -9.10
N LEU A 72 7.39 -18.33 -10.14
CA LEU A 72 6.94 -17.70 -11.38
C LEU A 72 5.41 -17.55 -11.39
N LYS A 73 4.95 -16.45 -11.94
CA LYS A 73 3.57 -16.28 -12.37
C LYS A 73 3.46 -16.53 -13.87
N LEU A 74 2.67 -17.52 -14.25
CA LEU A 74 2.29 -17.76 -15.61
C LEU A 74 0.94 -17.10 -15.91
N GLY A 75 0.86 -16.40 -17.03
CA GLY A 75 -0.35 -15.74 -17.50
C GLY A 75 -0.52 -14.29 -17.06
N ALA A 76 -1.34 -13.58 -17.81
CA ALA A 76 -1.80 -12.20 -17.55
C ALA A 76 -3.32 -12.17 -17.39
N SER A 77 -3.92 -11.00 -17.09
CA SER A 77 -5.36 -10.88 -16.79
C SER A 77 -6.30 -11.38 -17.90
N SER A 78 -5.83 -11.40 -19.15
CA SER A 78 -6.62 -11.83 -20.32
C SER A 78 -5.90 -12.83 -21.21
N LYS A 79 -4.72 -13.31 -20.84
CA LYS A 79 -3.90 -14.20 -21.68
C LYS A 79 -3.30 -15.32 -20.84
N PRO A 80 -3.41 -16.60 -21.27
CA PRO A 80 -2.70 -17.70 -20.65
C PRO A 80 -1.18 -17.52 -20.73
N GLY A 81 -0.46 -18.17 -19.84
CA GLY A 81 0.99 -18.25 -19.84
C GLY A 81 1.45 -19.66 -20.18
N SER A 82 2.60 -19.77 -20.82
CA SER A 82 3.21 -21.07 -21.12
C SER A 82 4.73 -20.96 -21.17
N MET A 83 5.41 -22.07 -20.98
CA MET A 83 6.84 -22.25 -21.27
C MET A 83 7.11 -23.73 -21.52
N THR A 84 8.12 -24.03 -22.34
CA THR A 84 8.61 -25.37 -22.59
C THR A 84 10.04 -25.49 -22.10
N LEU A 85 10.25 -26.39 -21.17
CA LEU A 85 11.55 -26.76 -20.61
C LEU A 85 12.16 -27.85 -21.46
N ASN A 86 13.17 -27.56 -22.28
CA ASN A 86 13.90 -28.55 -23.07
C ASN A 86 15.03 -29.12 -22.22
N LEU A 87 15.06 -30.41 -22.02
CA LEU A 87 16.00 -31.10 -21.14
C LEU A 87 17.42 -31.14 -21.75
N ALA A 88 18.44 -31.02 -20.91
CA ALA A 88 19.85 -31.17 -21.32
C ALA A 88 20.19 -32.57 -21.83
N ALA A 89 19.52 -33.57 -21.26
CA ALA A 89 19.53 -34.95 -21.70
C ALA A 89 18.13 -35.54 -21.65
N PRO A 90 17.76 -36.41 -22.61
CA PRO A 90 16.47 -37.12 -22.55
C PRO A 90 16.29 -37.84 -21.20
N ALA A 91 15.08 -37.78 -20.65
CA ALA A 91 14.72 -38.40 -19.39
C ALA A 91 13.66 -39.49 -19.61
N LYS A 92 13.64 -40.52 -18.75
CA LYS A 92 12.57 -41.51 -18.69
C LYS A 92 11.91 -41.45 -17.30
N PRO A 93 11.09 -40.44 -17.05
CA PRO A 93 10.55 -40.23 -15.71
C PRO A 93 9.49 -41.24 -15.32
N THR A 94 9.48 -41.61 -14.04
CA THR A 94 8.39 -42.33 -13.39
C THR A 94 7.34 -41.37 -12.84
N ALA A 95 7.74 -40.14 -12.58
CA ALA A 95 6.84 -39.02 -12.24
C ALA A 95 7.45 -37.66 -12.59
N ILE A 96 6.58 -36.71 -12.84
CA ILE A 96 6.92 -35.30 -12.88
C ILE A 96 6.17 -34.65 -11.72
N LYS A 97 6.89 -34.26 -10.65
CA LYS A 97 6.34 -33.57 -9.51
C LYS A 97 6.54 -32.07 -9.67
N PHE A 98 5.63 -31.26 -9.15
CA PHE A 98 5.78 -29.82 -9.18
C PHE A 98 5.07 -29.18 -7.99
N LYS A 99 5.54 -27.99 -7.58
CA LYS A 99 4.92 -27.20 -6.52
C LYS A 99 4.26 -25.99 -7.15
N ALA A 100 2.96 -25.85 -6.96
CA ALA A 100 2.15 -24.79 -7.55
C ALA A 100 1.03 -24.32 -6.61
N MET A 101 0.44 -23.17 -6.95
CA MET A 101 -0.75 -22.64 -6.30
C MET A 101 -1.57 -21.80 -7.27
N TRP A 102 -2.82 -21.54 -6.97
CA TRP A 102 -3.63 -20.63 -7.78
C TRP A 102 -3.17 -19.17 -7.69
N TYR A 103 -3.51 -18.41 -8.72
CA TYR A 103 -3.38 -16.95 -8.66
C TYR A 103 -4.48 -16.33 -7.77
N ARG A 104 -5.71 -16.82 -7.90
CA ARG A 104 -6.90 -16.49 -7.10
C ARG A 104 -7.96 -17.59 -7.27
N ASP A 105 -8.96 -17.62 -6.42
CA ASP A 105 -9.98 -18.66 -6.37
C ASP A 105 -10.74 -18.94 -7.69
N THR A 106 -10.80 -17.95 -8.59
CA THR A 106 -11.38 -18.11 -9.94
C THR A 106 -10.36 -18.47 -11.02
N GLU A 107 -9.11 -18.74 -10.70
CA GLU A 107 -8.00 -19.06 -11.61
C GLU A 107 -7.14 -20.19 -11.00
N LYS A 108 -7.66 -21.43 -11.05
CA LYS A 108 -7.11 -22.61 -10.35
C LYS A 108 -6.44 -23.64 -11.24
N THR A 109 -6.32 -23.38 -12.53
CA THR A 109 -5.87 -24.38 -13.50
C THR A 109 -4.40 -24.21 -13.88
N LEU A 110 -3.69 -25.32 -13.97
CA LEU A 110 -2.33 -25.41 -14.51
C LEU A 110 -2.21 -26.74 -15.26
N GLU A 111 -1.61 -26.74 -16.43
CA GLU A 111 -1.26 -27.93 -17.19
C GLU A 111 0.25 -28.17 -17.11
N VAL A 112 0.66 -29.38 -16.78
CA VAL A 112 2.06 -29.81 -16.73
C VAL A 112 2.20 -31.12 -17.47
N ALA A 113 3.11 -31.15 -18.46
CA ALA A 113 3.36 -32.34 -19.26
C ALA A 113 2.09 -32.94 -19.90
N GLY A 114 1.15 -32.10 -20.33
CA GLY A 114 -0.09 -32.51 -20.96
C GLY A 114 -1.19 -32.94 -19.99
N THR A 115 -0.96 -32.88 -18.68
CA THR A 115 -1.97 -33.18 -17.64
C THR A 115 -2.48 -31.87 -17.04
N GLU A 116 -3.79 -31.65 -17.09
CA GLU A 116 -4.46 -30.50 -16.49
C GLU A 116 -4.78 -30.76 -15.01
N PHE A 117 -4.46 -29.77 -14.17
CA PHE A 117 -4.81 -29.69 -12.75
C PHE A 117 -5.81 -28.55 -12.57
N ALA A 118 -7.09 -28.89 -12.40
CA ALA A 118 -8.19 -27.92 -12.38
C ALA A 118 -8.45 -27.29 -11.00
N GLU A 119 -7.90 -27.84 -9.93
CA GLU A 119 -8.17 -27.46 -8.54
C GLU A 119 -6.89 -27.22 -7.75
N LEU A 120 -6.06 -26.27 -8.21
CA LEU A 120 -4.93 -25.81 -7.40
C LEU A 120 -5.42 -25.21 -6.09
N THR A 121 -4.63 -25.33 -5.03
CA THR A 121 -4.92 -24.74 -3.72
C THR A 121 -4.46 -23.30 -3.62
N GLY A 122 -4.88 -22.57 -2.58
CA GLY A 122 -4.46 -21.20 -2.28
C GLY A 122 -3.04 -21.09 -1.71
N GLU A 123 -2.44 -22.21 -1.35
CA GLU A 123 -1.07 -22.32 -0.83
C GLU A 123 -0.22 -23.16 -1.78
N VAL A 124 1.10 -23.02 -1.70
CA VAL A 124 2.03 -23.82 -2.49
C VAL A 124 1.91 -25.28 -2.07
N SER A 125 1.37 -26.11 -2.95
CA SER A 125 1.17 -27.56 -2.71
C SER A 125 1.88 -28.36 -3.78
N GLU A 126 2.25 -29.60 -3.46
CA GLU A 126 2.88 -30.53 -4.38
C GLU A 126 1.83 -31.32 -5.17
N TYR A 127 2.05 -31.40 -6.47
CA TYR A 127 1.25 -32.16 -7.43
C TYR A 127 2.16 -33.12 -8.20
N SER A 128 1.61 -34.13 -8.82
CA SER A 128 2.39 -35.15 -9.54
C SER A 128 1.67 -35.66 -10.78
N VAL A 129 2.40 -35.74 -11.88
CA VAL A 129 2.02 -36.49 -13.09
C VAL A 129 2.74 -37.82 -13.03
N THR A 130 2.02 -38.93 -12.99
CA THR A 130 2.60 -40.28 -13.06
C THR A 130 3.00 -40.56 -14.49
N MET A 131 4.20 -41.09 -14.69
CA MET A 131 4.78 -41.49 -15.96
C MET A 131 5.15 -42.99 -15.95
N ASP A 132 5.32 -43.58 -17.13
CA ASP A 132 5.55 -45.04 -17.25
C ASP A 132 7.03 -45.45 -17.03
N GLY A 133 7.94 -44.50 -16.86
CA GLY A 133 9.38 -44.73 -16.74
C GLY A 133 10.07 -45.27 -18.02
N ASN A 134 9.31 -45.55 -19.09
CA ASN A 134 9.80 -46.09 -20.36
C ASN A 134 9.78 -45.05 -21.49
N THR A 135 8.80 -44.17 -21.48
CA THR A 135 8.65 -43.08 -22.47
C THR A 135 9.74 -42.06 -22.32
N THR A 136 10.48 -41.81 -23.41
CA THR A 136 11.53 -40.79 -23.42
C THR A 136 10.92 -39.41 -23.51
N VAL A 137 11.20 -38.55 -22.54
CA VAL A 137 10.79 -37.15 -22.49
C VAL A 137 11.98 -36.27 -22.78
N ASN A 138 11.87 -35.44 -23.82
CA ASN A 138 12.89 -34.46 -24.22
C ASN A 138 12.58 -33.03 -23.77
N SER A 139 11.31 -32.78 -23.51
CA SER A 139 10.84 -31.46 -23.04
C SER A 139 9.58 -31.60 -22.17
N ILE A 140 9.36 -30.64 -21.31
CA ILE A 140 8.17 -30.53 -20.46
C ILE A 140 7.53 -29.18 -20.70
N THR A 141 6.27 -29.19 -21.12
CA THR A 141 5.49 -27.98 -21.27
C THR A 141 4.70 -27.70 -20.00
N ILE A 142 4.70 -26.44 -19.58
CA ILE A 142 3.93 -25.91 -18.46
C ILE A 142 3.07 -24.80 -19.03
N ALA A 143 1.75 -24.88 -18.86
CA ALA A 143 0.81 -23.91 -19.41
C ALA A 143 -0.37 -23.64 -18.44
N THR A 144 -0.99 -22.48 -18.58
CA THR A 144 -2.24 -22.19 -17.90
C THR A 144 -3.40 -22.36 -18.89
N ALA A 145 -4.29 -23.30 -18.65
CA ALA A 145 -5.49 -23.52 -19.47
C ALA A 145 -6.46 -22.33 -19.38
N GLY A 146 -6.45 -21.61 -18.27
CA GLY A 146 -7.27 -20.42 -18.03
C GLY A 146 -6.49 -19.12 -18.17
N LYS A 147 -6.19 -18.48 -17.05
CA LYS A 147 -5.58 -17.16 -17.04
C LYS A 147 -4.20 -17.15 -16.36
N ARG A 148 -4.12 -17.46 -15.08
CA ARG A 148 -2.90 -17.29 -14.26
C ARG A 148 -2.75 -18.37 -13.20
N ALA A 149 -1.51 -18.82 -12.98
CA ALA A 149 -1.13 -19.67 -11.86
C ALA A 149 0.30 -19.34 -11.42
N TYR A 150 0.69 -19.81 -10.24
CA TYR A 150 2.06 -19.74 -9.75
C TYR A 150 2.68 -21.13 -9.74
N ILE A 151 3.98 -21.19 -10.05
CA ILE A 151 4.80 -22.41 -9.93
C ILE A 151 6.15 -22.06 -9.33
N THR A 152 6.62 -22.87 -8.37
CA THR A 152 7.87 -22.62 -7.65
C THR A 152 8.97 -23.62 -7.99
N GLU A 153 8.61 -24.85 -8.30
CA GLU A 153 9.56 -25.96 -8.45
C GLU A 153 8.97 -27.03 -9.37
N LEU A 154 9.83 -27.71 -10.11
CA LEU A 154 9.51 -28.91 -10.87
C LEU A 154 10.62 -29.93 -10.68
N THR A 155 10.24 -31.19 -10.39
CA THR A 155 11.14 -32.32 -10.19
C THR A 155 10.82 -33.42 -11.19
N ILE A 156 11.82 -33.86 -11.93
CA ILE A 156 11.75 -35.03 -12.82
C ILE A 156 12.30 -36.24 -12.04
N VAL A 157 11.40 -37.14 -11.66
CA VAL A 157 11.77 -38.36 -10.94
C VAL A 157 12.14 -39.41 -11.96
N GLU A 158 13.42 -39.74 -12.07
CA GLU A 158 13.95 -40.84 -12.88
C GLU A 158 14.24 -42.05 -11.98
N GLY A 159 13.55 -43.14 -12.21
CA GLY A 159 13.81 -44.39 -11.49
C GLY A 159 13.47 -45.58 -12.34
N THR A 160 14.43 -46.46 -12.52
CA THR A 160 14.06 -47.87 -12.76
C THR A 160 13.49 -48.38 -11.45
N ALA A 161 12.23 -48.83 -11.43
CA ALA A 161 11.79 -49.67 -10.34
C ALA A 161 12.81 -50.80 -10.22
N ALA A 162 13.61 -50.80 -9.16
CA ALA A 162 14.55 -51.85 -8.94
C ALA A 162 13.73 -53.17 -8.89
N SER A 163 14.01 -54.09 -9.78
CA SER A 163 13.29 -55.39 -9.85
C SER A 163 13.52 -56.21 -8.57
N VAL A 164 14.46 -55.76 -7.75
CA VAL A 164 14.83 -56.35 -6.47
C VAL A 164 14.72 -55.27 -5.39
N ALA A 165 13.95 -55.54 -4.34
CA ALA A 165 13.82 -54.69 -3.17
C ALA A 165 15.16 -54.53 -2.43
N THR A 166 15.46 -53.34 -1.94
CA THR A 166 16.63 -53.09 -1.10
C THR A 166 16.51 -53.87 0.20
N PRO A 167 17.56 -54.60 0.64
CA PRO A 167 17.56 -55.28 1.92
C PRO A 167 17.29 -54.36 3.10
N THR A 168 16.61 -54.81 4.11
CA THR A 168 16.59 -54.17 5.43
C THR A 168 17.75 -54.70 6.26
N ILE A 169 18.38 -53.80 7.04
CA ILE A 169 19.42 -54.15 8.03
C ILE A 169 18.83 -53.82 9.39
N GLU A 170 18.71 -54.79 10.25
CA GLU A 170 18.16 -54.63 11.59
C GLU A 170 19.20 -55.08 12.62
N GLY A 171 19.28 -54.34 13.73
CA GLY A 171 20.19 -54.63 14.85
C GLY A 171 20.24 -53.49 15.82
N THR A 172 20.76 -53.68 16.97
CA THR A 172 20.93 -52.64 17.98
C THR A 172 22.20 -51.83 17.70
N THR A 173 22.10 -50.54 17.60
CA THR A 173 23.21 -49.59 17.52
C THR A 173 22.84 -48.30 18.26
N PRO A 174 23.69 -47.77 19.12
CA PRO A 174 24.96 -48.31 19.57
C PRO A 174 24.76 -49.62 20.39
N PHE A 175 25.82 -50.43 20.54
CA PHE A 175 25.71 -51.69 21.29
C PHE A 175 26.80 -51.80 22.35
N ILE A 176 26.44 -52.53 23.43
CA ILE A 176 27.35 -52.89 24.52
C ILE A 176 27.69 -54.41 24.43
N GLY A 177 28.99 -54.74 24.34
CA GLY A 177 29.43 -56.10 24.08
C GLY A 177 29.22 -56.43 22.57
N THR A 178 28.28 -57.28 22.27
CA THR A 178 27.98 -57.72 20.91
C THR A 178 26.55 -57.35 20.50
N THR A 179 26.34 -57.07 19.22
CA THR A 179 25.01 -56.91 18.66
C THR A 179 24.73 -57.96 17.58
N THR A 180 23.51 -58.39 17.46
CA THR A 180 23.08 -59.31 16.38
C THR A 180 22.57 -58.50 15.22
N VAL A 181 23.13 -58.72 14.05
CA VAL A 181 22.69 -58.10 12.79
C VAL A 181 21.81 -59.12 12.01
N THR A 182 20.63 -58.67 11.64
CA THR A 182 19.68 -59.40 10.81
C THR A 182 19.46 -58.68 9.51
N LEU A 183 19.56 -59.37 8.38
CA LEU A 183 19.26 -58.82 7.05
C LEU A 183 18.01 -59.51 6.50
N ALA A 184 17.13 -58.74 5.84
CA ALA A 184 15.95 -59.30 5.17
C ALA A 184 15.71 -58.58 3.84
N CYS A 185 15.17 -59.29 2.85
CA CYS A 185 14.73 -58.72 1.59
C CYS A 185 13.33 -59.20 1.26
N SER A 186 12.42 -58.29 0.90
CA SER A 186 11.03 -58.61 0.56
C SER A 186 10.86 -59.26 -0.81
N THR A 187 11.89 -59.25 -1.68
CA THR A 187 11.86 -59.95 -2.97
C THR A 187 12.12 -61.43 -2.72
N ALA A 188 11.11 -62.24 -2.98
CA ALA A 188 11.24 -63.70 -2.83
C ALA A 188 12.37 -64.25 -3.71
N ASP A 189 13.10 -65.29 -3.19
CA ASP A 189 14.22 -65.94 -3.85
C ASP A 189 15.43 -65.04 -4.21
N SER A 190 15.58 -63.88 -3.55
CA SER A 190 16.79 -63.06 -3.65
C SER A 190 17.86 -63.58 -2.66
N LYS A 191 19.14 -63.46 -3.05
CA LYS A 191 20.26 -63.69 -2.14
C LYS A 191 20.79 -62.35 -1.65
N ILE A 192 21.08 -62.24 -0.37
CA ILE A 192 21.66 -61.04 0.23
C ILE A 192 23.16 -61.26 0.44
N TYR A 193 23.95 -60.32 -0.02
CA TYR A 193 25.41 -60.24 0.24
C TYR A 193 25.70 -59.00 1.06
N TYR A 194 26.70 -59.11 2.00
CA TYR A 194 27.04 -57.99 2.86
C TYR A 194 28.55 -57.86 3.06
N THR A 195 28.92 -56.67 3.48
CA THR A 195 30.30 -56.30 3.89
C THR A 195 30.28 -55.63 5.24
N LEU A 196 31.41 -55.69 5.97
CA LEU A 196 31.59 -55.04 7.29
C LEU A 196 32.65 -53.94 7.28
N ASP A 197 33.33 -53.77 6.14
CA ASP A 197 34.45 -52.82 5.95
C ASP A 197 34.02 -51.52 5.27
N GLY A 198 32.71 -51.41 5.01
CA GLY A 198 32.14 -50.22 4.37
C GLY A 198 32.25 -50.21 2.84
N THR A 199 32.77 -51.26 2.21
CA THR A 199 32.73 -51.41 0.75
C THR A 199 31.36 -51.84 0.29
N ASP A 200 31.00 -51.51 -0.98
CA ASP A 200 29.70 -51.92 -1.55
C ASP A 200 29.69 -53.45 -1.84
N PRO A 201 28.67 -54.17 -1.36
CA PRO A 201 28.59 -55.61 -1.59
C PRO A 201 28.40 -55.97 -3.07
N THR A 202 29.15 -56.99 -3.53
CA THR A 202 28.98 -57.62 -4.84
C THR A 202 28.44 -59.02 -4.64
N ASP A 203 28.11 -59.77 -5.73
CA ASP A 203 27.74 -61.16 -5.69
C ASP A 203 28.89 -62.10 -5.31
N ALA A 204 30.11 -61.55 -5.16
CA ALA A 204 31.32 -62.25 -4.63
C ALA A 204 31.53 -61.92 -3.15
N SER A 205 30.77 -61.05 -2.50
CA SER A 205 30.86 -60.74 -1.07
C SER A 205 30.29 -61.84 -0.19
N THR A 206 30.30 -61.70 1.12
CA THR A 206 29.74 -62.69 2.07
C THR A 206 28.23 -62.82 1.88
N GLU A 207 27.74 -64.02 1.56
CA GLU A 207 26.32 -64.32 1.48
C GLU A 207 25.74 -64.41 2.90
N TYR A 208 24.63 -63.69 3.12
CA TYR A 208 23.92 -63.77 4.40
C TYR A 208 23.04 -64.97 4.43
N THR A 209 23.37 -65.94 5.32
CA THR A 209 22.60 -67.15 5.51
C THR A 209 21.95 -67.25 6.90
N ALA A 210 22.43 -66.48 7.87
CA ALA A 210 21.89 -66.38 9.23
C ALA A 210 22.33 -65.07 9.90
N PRO A 211 21.61 -64.61 10.97
CA PRO A 211 22.07 -63.49 11.79
C PRO A 211 23.50 -63.63 12.26
N PHE A 212 24.28 -62.57 12.27
CA PHE A 212 25.67 -62.53 12.72
C PHE A 212 25.89 -61.46 13.81
N SER A 213 26.92 -61.70 14.62
CA SER A 213 27.28 -60.74 15.72
C SER A 213 28.40 -59.82 15.28
N LEU A 214 28.36 -58.56 15.76
CA LEU A 214 29.43 -57.61 15.73
C LEU A 214 29.96 -57.38 17.12
N ASP A 215 31.28 -57.39 17.25
CA ASP A 215 32.02 -57.09 18.48
C ASP A 215 32.93 -55.86 18.33
N ALA A 216 32.92 -55.24 17.16
CA ALA A 216 33.65 -54.04 16.83
C ALA A 216 32.80 -53.10 16.02
N THR A 217 33.11 -51.82 16.00
CA THR A 217 32.47 -50.84 15.14
C THR A 217 32.61 -51.31 13.67
N ALA A 218 31.49 -51.38 12.97
CA ALA A 218 31.45 -51.82 11.57
C ALA A 218 30.41 -51.03 10.79
N THR A 219 30.69 -50.80 9.52
CA THR A 219 29.69 -50.31 8.54
C THR A 219 29.17 -51.51 7.78
N VAL A 220 28.01 -52.00 8.19
CA VAL A 220 27.33 -53.07 7.47
C VAL A 220 26.67 -52.50 6.22
N LYS A 221 27.09 -52.98 5.05
CA LYS A 221 26.41 -52.77 3.79
C LYS A 221 25.81 -54.04 3.27
N ALA A 222 24.58 -53.98 2.75
CA ALA A 222 23.88 -55.14 2.22
C ALA A 222 23.26 -54.83 0.85
N LYS A 223 23.34 -55.82 -0.07
CA LYS A 223 22.76 -55.72 -1.41
C LYS A 223 22.15 -57.05 -1.78
N ALA A 224 20.90 -57.02 -2.29
CA ALA A 224 20.22 -58.22 -2.75
C ALA A 224 20.35 -58.42 -4.24
N TYR A 225 20.49 -59.68 -4.67
CA TYR A 225 20.58 -60.07 -6.06
C TYR A 225 19.55 -61.16 -6.37
N LYS A 226 18.87 -61.02 -7.54
CA LYS A 226 18.01 -62.06 -8.10
C LYS A 226 18.35 -62.26 -9.57
N GLY A 227 19.15 -63.28 -9.89
CA GLY A 227 19.72 -63.42 -11.22
C GLY A 227 20.74 -62.32 -11.54
N LYS A 228 20.46 -61.55 -12.57
CA LYS A 228 21.28 -60.36 -12.97
C LYS A 228 20.76 -59.05 -12.39
N ASP A 229 19.60 -59.03 -11.79
CA ASP A 229 19.00 -57.87 -11.19
C ASP A 229 19.52 -57.67 -9.77
N ALA A 230 19.91 -56.44 -9.44
CA ALA A 230 20.45 -56.10 -8.13
C ALA A 230 19.64 -54.96 -7.50
N SER A 231 19.52 -54.99 -6.18
CA SER A 231 18.92 -53.91 -5.41
C SER A 231 19.86 -52.68 -5.33
N ALA A 232 19.37 -51.60 -4.82
CA ALA A 232 20.22 -50.56 -4.20
C ALA A 232 20.97 -51.18 -3.00
N VAL A 233 22.06 -50.50 -2.56
CA VAL A 233 22.82 -50.87 -1.35
C VAL A 233 22.13 -50.29 -0.14
N ALA A 234 21.77 -51.15 0.84
CA ALA A 234 21.44 -50.71 2.18
C ALA A 234 22.72 -50.49 2.99
N THR A 235 22.77 -49.45 3.78
CA THR A 235 23.93 -49.14 4.62
C THR A 235 23.46 -48.83 6.04
N MET A 236 24.05 -49.49 7.03
CA MET A 236 23.87 -49.20 8.45
C MET A 236 25.18 -49.27 9.18
N GLN A 237 25.49 -48.23 9.92
CA GLN A 237 26.69 -48.19 10.77
C GLN A 237 26.35 -48.70 12.16
N PHE A 238 27.12 -49.70 12.64
CA PHE A 238 27.11 -50.21 14.00
C PHE A 238 28.34 -49.67 14.74
N VAL A 239 28.08 -49.00 15.82
CA VAL A 239 29.14 -48.40 16.63
C VAL A 239 29.33 -49.23 17.87
N ALA A 240 30.54 -49.76 18.02
CA ALA A 240 30.88 -50.59 19.17
C ALA A 240 30.93 -49.76 20.46
N ILE A 241 30.90 -50.49 21.47
CA ILE A 241 30.75 -50.14 22.86
C ILE A 241 32.00 -49.50 23.47
N PRO A 242 31.79 -48.61 24.42
CA PRO A 242 30.57 -48.04 24.98
C PRO A 242 30.09 -46.89 24.17
N THR A 243 28.86 -46.90 23.67
CA THR A 243 28.31 -45.80 22.93
C THR A 243 27.05 -45.31 23.61
N VAL A 244 26.91 -43.99 23.75
CA VAL A 244 25.68 -43.27 24.12
C VAL A 244 25.13 -42.58 22.91
N ALA A 245 23.83 -42.70 22.66
CA ALA A 245 23.21 -42.14 21.45
C ALA A 245 22.98 -40.64 21.52
N ASN A 246 22.88 -40.07 22.73
CA ASN A 246 22.47 -38.70 22.97
C ASN A 246 22.94 -38.17 24.31
N ILE A 247 22.77 -36.90 24.55
CA ILE A 247 23.19 -36.22 25.75
C ILE A 247 22.42 -36.70 26.99
N ALA A 248 21.12 -37.03 26.85
CA ALA A 248 20.38 -37.56 27.99
C ALA A 248 20.96 -38.87 28.49
N GLU A 249 21.40 -39.77 27.61
CA GLU A 249 22.11 -40.97 27.98
C GLU A 249 23.51 -40.69 28.55
N LEU A 250 24.21 -39.76 27.92
CA LEU A 250 25.54 -39.33 28.38
C LEU A 250 25.49 -38.83 29.83
N THR A 251 24.49 -38.03 30.19
CA THR A 251 24.37 -37.47 31.54
C THR A 251 23.99 -38.51 32.62
N GLN A 252 23.59 -39.72 32.22
CA GLN A 252 23.34 -40.84 33.15
C GLN A 252 24.62 -41.63 33.50
N LEU A 253 25.71 -41.38 32.80
CA LEU A 253 26.95 -42.08 33.04
C LEU A 253 27.61 -41.62 34.35
N ALA A 254 28.17 -42.56 35.07
CA ALA A 254 28.90 -42.28 36.31
C ALA A 254 30.24 -41.54 36.05
N ASP A 255 30.72 -40.87 37.06
CA ASP A 255 32.03 -40.24 37.01
C ASP A 255 33.13 -41.23 36.61
N GLY A 256 34.02 -40.80 35.73
CA GLY A 256 35.09 -41.60 35.21
C GLY A 256 34.73 -42.61 34.10
N THR A 257 33.48 -42.70 33.67
CA THR A 257 33.08 -43.60 32.59
C THR A 257 33.60 -43.09 31.24
N GLU A 258 34.29 -43.97 30.49
CA GLU A 258 34.66 -43.73 29.10
C GLU A 258 33.46 -44.09 28.18
N PHE A 259 33.29 -43.30 27.09
CA PHE A 259 32.15 -43.47 26.18
C PHE A 259 32.52 -43.10 24.76
N VAL A 260 31.76 -43.61 23.84
CA VAL A 260 31.64 -43.07 22.47
C VAL A 260 30.30 -42.34 22.37
N PHE A 261 30.32 -41.11 21.95
CA PHE A 261 29.09 -40.36 21.71
C PHE A 261 28.58 -40.65 20.29
N GLY A 262 27.48 -41.40 20.21
CA GLY A 262 26.96 -41.93 18.97
C GLY A 262 25.98 -40.98 18.22
N GLY A 263 25.65 -39.83 18.80
CA GLY A 263 24.80 -38.83 18.18
C GLY A 263 25.57 -37.61 17.68
N GLU A 264 24.85 -36.68 17.08
CA GLU A 264 25.36 -35.34 16.79
C GLU A 264 24.95 -34.37 17.89
N ALA A 265 25.78 -33.38 18.15
CA ALA A 265 25.45 -32.31 19.07
C ALA A 265 25.81 -30.94 18.48
N VAL A 266 25.00 -29.91 18.79
CA VAL A 266 25.22 -28.54 18.33
C VAL A 266 25.98 -27.76 19.39
N VAL A 267 27.00 -27.05 18.98
CA VAL A 267 27.74 -26.12 19.84
C VAL A 267 26.83 -24.96 20.21
N THR A 268 26.53 -24.83 21.50
CA THR A 268 25.74 -23.69 22.00
C THR A 268 26.61 -22.52 22.45
N ALA A 269 27.80 -22.79 22.97
CA ALA A 269 28.81 -21.79 23.27
C ALA A 269 30.21 -22.39 23.26
N ALA A 270 31.22 -21.61 22.89
CA ALA A 270 32.63 -21.94 22.96
C ALA A 270 33.40 -20.70 23.48
N PRO A 271 33.17 -20.32 24.74
CA PRO A 271 33.69 -19.05 25.27
C PRO A 271 35.21 -18.98 25.36
N THR A 272 35.87 -20.11 25.45
CA THR A 272 37.35 -20.20 25.41
C THR A 272 37.77 -21.51 24.75
N ALA A 273 39.03 -21.61 24.35
CA ALA A 273 39.56 -22.85 23.78
C ALA A 273 39.49 -24.10 24.72
N LYS A 274 39.10 -23.92 26.00
CA LYS A 274 38.94 -24.99 26.98
C LYS A 274 37.49 -25.37 27.28
N HIS A 275 36.51 -24.53 26.90
CA HIS A 275 35.13 -24.66 27.34
C HIS A 275 34.25 -24.77 26.09
N LEU A 276 33.56 -25.88 25.94
CA LEU A 276 32.63 -26.14 24.85
C LEU A 276 31.30 -26.64 25.41
N TYR A 277 30.23 -25.93 25.12
CA TYR A 277 28.88 -26.29 25.53
C TYR A 277 28.13 -26.85 24.35
N LEU A 278 27.53 -28.02 24.53
CA LEU A 278 26.88 -28.79 23.50
C LEU A 278 25.43 -29.04 23.87
N LYS A 279 24.55 -29.08 22.87
CA LYS A 279 23.16 -29.50 22.99
C LYS A 279 22.81 -30.50 21.90
N ASP A 280 21.86 -31.36 22.21
CA ASP A 280 21.07 -32.09 21.23
C ASP A 280 19.58 -31.96 21.55
N ALA A 281 18.73 -32.79 20.95
CA ALA A 281 17.29 -32.76 21.22
C ALA A 281 16.94 -33.22 22.64
N THR A 282 17.84 -33.83 23.35
CA THR A 282 17.61 -34.51 24.64
C THR A 282 18.17 -33.77 25.83
N GLY A 283 19.15 -32.90 25.63
CA GLY A 283 19.77 -32.16 26.72
C GLY A 283 20.97 -31.31 26.32
N VAL A 284 21.68 -30.88 27.36
CA VAL A 284 22.88 -30.05 27.24
C VAL A 284 24.02 -30.69 28.00
N THR A 285 25.24 -30.49 27.55
CA THR A 285 26.45 -30.96 28.25
C THR A 285 27.59 -29.95 28.09
N PHE A 286 28.58 -30.11 28.92
CA PHE A 286 29.80 -29.30 28.93
C PHE A 286 31.01 -30.16 28.65
N ALA A 287 31.75 -29.84 27.60
CA ALA A 287 33.04 -30.49 27.33
C ALA A 287 34.19 -29.56 27.74
N TYR A 288 35.12 -30.12 28.54
CA TYR A 288 36.29 -29.41 29.02
C TYR A 288 37.58 -29.99 28.43
N ASP A 289 38.37 -29.16 27.74
CA ASP A 289 39.69 -29.57 27.26
C ASP A 289 40.81 -28.86 28.06
N VAL A 290 41.51 -29.60 28.87
CA VAL A 290 42.63 -29.08 29.68
C VAL A 290 43.71 -28.43 28.79
N ALA A 291 43.97 -29.00 27.61
CA ALA A 291 44.97 -28.51 26.65
C ALA A 291 44.53 -27.21 25.94
N GLY A 292 43.22 -26.98 25.82
CA GLY A 292 42.69 -25.81 25.17
C GLY A 292 42.74 -25.90 23.66
N GLY A 293 42.21 -27.00 23.10
CA GLY A 293 42.21 -27.27 21.66
C GLY A 293 40.91 -26.95 20.95
N PHE A 294 39.89 -26.43 21.62
CA PHE A 294 38.61 -26.12 20.97
C PHE A 294 38.70 -24.87 20.11
N THR A 295 38.25 -25.01 18.85
CA THR A 295 38.22 -23.94 17.85
C THR A 295 36.83 -23.82 17.19
N PHE A 296 35.78 -24.25 17.91
CA PHE A 296 34.42 -24.30 17.39
C PHE A 296 33.71 -22.97 17.58
N GLU A 297 32.73 -22.76 16.72
CA GLU A 297 31.82 -21.61 16.78
C GLU A 297 30.41 -22.07 17.17
N PRO A 298 29.63 -21.25 17.86
CA PRO A 298 28.22 -21.54 18.12
C PRO A 298 27.45 -21.86 16.84
N GLY A 299 26.57 -22.86 16.90
CA GLY A 299 25.81 -23.35 15.76
C GLY A 299 26.46 -24.45 14.95
N GLN A 300 27.77 -24.70 15.10
CA GLN A 300 28.41 -25.83 14.43
C GLN A 300 27.92 -27.14 15.03
N HIS A 301 27.77 -28.13 14.17
CA HIS A 301 27.46 -29.49 14.59
C HIS A 301 28.73 -30.30 14.82
N ILE A 302 28.79 -31.01 15.91
CA ILE A 302 29.85 -31.94 16.22
C ILE A 302 29.43 -33.33 15.77
N THR A 303 30.29 -33.98 14.99
CA THR A 303 30.01 -35.31 14.43
C THR A 303 29.89 -36.35 15.52
N ALA A 304 29.03 -37.34 15.27
CA ALA A 304 28.98 -38.58 16.10
C ALA A 304 30.31 -39.32 16.12
N GLY A 305 30.51 -40.15 17.13
CA GLY A 305 31.62 -41.12 17.22
C GLY A 305 32.87 -40.64 17.99
N TRP A 306 32.85 -39.39 18.53
CA TRP A 306 33.95 -38.97 19.38
C TRP A 306 33.93 -39.69 20.73
N GLN A 307 35.10 -39.85 21.30
CA GLN A 307 35.29 -40.53 22.59
C GLN A 307 35.58 -39.48 23.65
N GLY A 308 35.15 -39.79 24.87
CA GLY A 308 35.34 -38.94 25.99
C GLY A 308 35.22 -39.70 27.32
N LYS A 309 35.49 -38.98 28.38
CA LYS A 309 35.37 -39.46 29.76
C LYS A 309 34.48 -38.52 30.55
N VAL A 310 33.53 -39.03 31.29
CA VAL A 310 32.69 -38.25 32.20
C VAL A 310 33.51 -37.80 33.41
N SER A 311 33.34 -36.57 33.81
CA SER A 311 33.94 -35.97 35.01
C SER A 311 32.93 -35.14 35.78
N PHE A 312 33.03 -35.11 37.10
CA PHE A 312 32.25 -34.21 37.95
C PHE A 312 33.21 -33.25 38.69
N TYR A 313 33.25 -32.00 38.20
CA TYR A 313 34.05 -31.01 38.87
C TYR A 313 33.20 -30.16 39.82
N LYS A 314 33.43 -30.27 41.13
CA LYS A 314 32.63 -29.53 42.12
C LYS A 314 31.11 -29.72 41.96
N GLY A 315 30.70 -30.87 41.54
CA GLY A 315 29.32 -31.25 41.32
C GLY A 315 28.77 -30.91 39.93
N LEU A 316 29.51 -30.15 39.12
CA LEU A 316 29.14 -29.87 37.72
C LEU A 316 29.51 -31.10 36.87
N PHE A 317 28.52 -31.58 36.10
CA PHE A 317 28.76 -32.60 35.10
C PHE A 317 29.54 -32.02 33.93
N GLU A 318 30.65 -32.66 33.58
CA GLU A 318 31.45 -32.31 32.43
C GLU A 318 31.95 -33.56 31.72
N VAL A 319 32.31 -33.43 30.47
CA VAL A 319 32.98 -34.48 29.71
C VAL A 319 34.36 -33.99 29.29
N VAL A 320 35.35 -34.87 29.37
CA VAL A 320 36.70 -34.60 28.89
C VAL A 320 36.88 -35.41 27.61
N PRO A 321 36.91 -34.76 26.42
CA PRO A 321 37.17 -35.48 25.18
C PRO A 321 38.54 -36.17 25.21
N THR A 322 38.57 -37.42 24.79
CA THR A 322 39.81 -38.23 24.65
C THR A 322 40.25 -38.36 23.20
N THR A 323 39.33 -38.05 22.26
CA THR A 323 39.61 -37.91 20.83
C THR A 323 39.21 -36.50 20.38
N ALA A 324 39.81 -36.06 19.28
CA ALA A 324 39.46 -34.75 18.70
C ALA A 324 37.98 -34.73 18.27
N LEU A 325 37.26 -33.70 18.67
CA LEU A 325 35.95 -33.39 18.15
C LEU A 325 36.09 -32.84 16.73
N THR A 326 35.13 -33.16 15.87
CA THR A 326 35.14 -32.71 14.49
C THR A 326 33.78 -32.04 14.18
N ALA A 327 33.82 -30.89 13.58
CA ALA A 327 32.63 -30.25 13.10
C ALA A 327 32.13 -30.91 11.81
N VAL A 328 30.82 -30.98 11.66
CA VAL A 328 30.20 -31.31 10.36
C VAL A 328 30.47 -30.19 9.37
N GLU A 329 31.16 -30.51 8.28
CA GLU A 329 31.59 -29.48 7.32
C GLU A 329 30.39 -28.80 6.64
N GLY A 330 30.35 -27.47 6.71
CA GLY A 330 29.33 -26.65 6.03
C GLY A 330 27.95 -26.63 6.71
N VAL A 331 27.81 -27.26 7.87
CA VAL A 331 26.56 -27.24 8.66
C VAL A 331 26.76 -26.31 9.85
N LYS A 332 25.91 -25.28 9.91
CA LYS A 332 25.88 -24.34 11.03
C LYS A 332 24.48 -23.82 11.22
N ASP A 333 23.92 -24.05 12.39
CA ASP A 333 22.60 -23.53 12.77
C ASP A 333 22.68 -22.06 13.19
N GLU A 334 21.62 -21.33 12.92
CA GLU A 334 21.38 -20.05 13.59
C GLU A 334 20.79 -20.34 14.98
N LEU A 335 21.50 -19.96 16.03
CA LEU A 335 21.09 -20.28 17.38
C LEU A 335 20.14 -19.23 17.95
N THR A 336 19.07 -19.70 18.54
CA THR A 336 18.25 -18.95 19.48
C THR A 336 18.52 -19.48 20.90
N TYR A 337 18.66 -18.58 21.86
CA TYR A 337 18.88 -18.94 23.25
C TYR A 337 17.62 -18.69 24.05
N ASP A 338 17.34 -19.60 24.98
CA ASP A 338 16.24 -19.45 25.91
C ASP A 338 16.44 -18.19 26.79
N GLU A 339 15.39 -17.38 26.84
CA GLU A 339 15.34 -16.29 27.80
C GLU A 339 15.01 -16.84 29.19
N VAL A 340 15.82 -16.50 30.17
CA VAL A 340 15.67 -16.92 31.56
C VAL A 340 15.70 -15.71 32.49
N THR A 341 15.09 -15.86 33.65
CA THR A 341 15.17 -14.89 34.74
C THR A 341 16.26 -15.29 35.75
N PRO A 342 16.71 -14.41 36.65
CA PRO A 342 17.62 -14.80 37.75
C PRO A 342 17.10 -15.98 38.59
N ALA A 343 15.78 -16.14 38.73
CA ALA A 343 15.16 -17.23 39.48
C ALA A 343 15.28 -18.60 38.76
N ASP A 344 15.42 -18.62 37.41
CA ASP A 344 15.57 -19.83 36.62
C ASP A 344 17.04 -20.36 36.63
N VAL A 345 17.97 -19.60 37.19
CA VAL A 345 19.37 -20.01 37.33
C VAL A 345 19.48 -20.97 38.52
N THR A 346 19.21 -22.23 38.24
CA THR A 346 19.15 -23.33 39.22
C THR A 346 20.17 -24.44 38.93
N LEU A 347 20.42 -25.32 39.90
CA LEU A 347 21.30 -26.47 39.70
C LEU A 347 20.79 -27.43 38.64
N GLU A 348 19.48 -27.52 38.45
CA GLU A 348 18.85 -28.38 37.47
C GLU A 348 19.13 -27.88 36.03
N ASN A 349 19.25 -26.58 35.84
CA ASN A 349 19.57 -25.97 34.54
C ASN A 349 21.09 -25.87 34.28
N ALA A 350 21.95 -26.52 35.05
CA ALA A 350 23.40 -26.46 34.84
C ALA A 350 23.82 -26.91 33.44
N ASN A 351 24.85 -26.27 32.88
CA ASN A 351 25.36 -26.41 31.50
C ASN A 351 24.48 -25.80 30.42
N LYS A 352 23.31 -25.27 30.75
CA LYS A 352 22.44 -24.58 29.77
C LYS A 352 23.02 -23.21 29.43
N VAL A 353 23.15 -22.95 28.13
CA VAL A 353 23.45 -21.61 27.62
C VAL A 353 22.13 -20.86 27.47
N ALA A 354 22.01 -19.71 28.08
CA ALA A 354 20.79 -18.92 28.15
C ALA A 354 21.09 -17.43 28.13
N VAL A 355 20.07 -16.62 27.91
CA VAL A 355 20.18 -15.16 27.97
C VAL A 355 19.33 -14.59 29.11
N LEU A 356 19.95 -13.81 29.97
CA LEU A 356 19.27 -12.94 30.93
C LEU A 356 19.01 -11.59 30.24
N LYS A 357 17.77 -11.27 29.95
CA LYS A 357 17.43 -10.02 29.26
C LYS A 357 16.95 -8.93 30.22
N GLY A 358 17.38 -7.71 29.91
CA GLY A 358 16.92 -6.52 30.60
C GLY A 358 17.37 -6.51 32.08
N VAL A 359 18.52 -7.10 32.40
CA VAL A 359 19.06 -7.17 33.76
C VAL A 359 19.97 -5.97 34.04
N THR A 360 20.20 -5.71 35.33
CA THR A 360 21.30 -4.89 35.83
C THR A 360 22.36 -5.77 36.43
N TYR A 361 23.58 -5.25 36.60
CA TYR A 361 24.65 -5.95 37.29
C TYR A 361 25.53 -4.98 38.10
N THR A 362 26.31 -5.51 39.04
CA THR A 362 27.37 -4.78 39.68
C THR A 362 28.71 -5.17 39.06
N ALA A 363 29.64 -4.24 38.84
CA ALA A 363 30.95 -4.64 38.37
C ALA A 363 31.69 -5.49 39.46
N PRO A 364 32.50 -6.49 39.03
CA PRO A 364 33.32 -7.24 39.98
C PRO A 364 34.30 -6.31 40.72
N ALA A 365 34.48 -6.49 42.03
CA ALA A 365 35.55 -5.78 42.74
C ALA A 365 36.92 -6.13 42.15
N ALA A 366 37.89 -5.24 42.31
CA ALA A 366 39.28 -5.52 41.91
C ALA A 366 39.73 -6.89 42.46
N ASP A 367 40.35 -7.70 41.61
CA ASP A 367 40.82 -9.06 41.94
C ASP A 367 39.69 -10.09 42.21
N SER A 368 38.42 -9.74 42.01
CA SER A 368 37.30 -10.67 42.14
C SER A 368 36.77 -11.08 40.78
N ARG A 369 36.22 -12.31 40.71
CA ARG A 369 35.42 -12.77 39.53
C ARG A 369 33.95 -12.82 39.87
N ASN A 370 33.57 -12.59 41.12
CA ASN A 370 32.17 -12.61 41.57
C ASN A 370 31.53 -11.24 41.36
N PHE A 371 30.26 -11.25 40.93
CA PHE A 371 29.45 -10.08 40.82
C PHE A 371 27.97 -10.47 40.99
N GLU A 372 27.05 -9.54 40.97
CA GLU A 372 25.63 -9.81 41.12
C GLU A 372 24.88 -9.37 39.86
N ILE A 373 23.91 -10.18 39.42
CA ILE A 373 23.00 -9.86 38.31
C ILE A 373 21.59 -9.80 38.87
N LYS A 374 20.86 -8.73 38.57
CA LYS A 374 19.49 -8.48 39.07
C LYS A 374 18.50 -8.19 37.97
N LYS A 375 17.29 -8.66 38.18
CA LYS A 375 16.09 -8.19 37.46
C LYS A 375 14.98 -8.02 38.50
N ASP A 376 14.52 -6.80 38.65
CA ASP A 376 13.55 -6.42 39.67
C ASP A 376 14.09 -6.82 41.09
N GLU A 377 13.33 -7.60 41.85
CA GLU A 377 13.70 -8.08 43.18
C GLU A 377 14.55 -9.37 43.15
N ALA A 378 14.64 -10.03 41.95
CA ALA A 378 15.35 -11.28 41.83
C ALA A 378 16.83 -11.05 41.52
N ALA A 379 17.70 -11.79 42.22
CA ALA A 379 19.15 -11.72 42.05
C ALA A 379 19.78 -13.10 41.86
N VAL A 380 20.88 -13.17 41.10
CA VAL A 380 21.71 -14.35 40.93
C VAL A 380 23.20 -14.00 41.01
N ALA A 381 24.00 -14.93 41.52
CA ALA A 381 25.45 -14.80 41.51
C ALA A 381 26.01 -14.90 40.10
N GLY A 382 26.71 -13.88 39.63
CA GLY A 382 27.56 -13.90 38.45
C GLY A 382 28.99 -14.32 38.79
N TYR A 383 29.60 -15.11 37.92
CA TYR A 383 31.00 -15.51 38.02
C TYR A 383 31.71 -15.40 36.67
N ASN A 384 32.72 -14.54 36.58
CA ASN A 384 33.48 -14.30 35.35
C ASN A 384 34.49 -15.43 35.09
N GLN A 385 33.97 -16.59 34.67
CA GLN A 385 34.79 -17.78 34.38
C GLN A 385 35.72 -17.59 33.20
N PHE A 386 35.24 -16.90 32.18
CA PHE A 386 35.88 -16.85 30.87
C PHE A 386 36.80 -15.65 30.67
N GLY A 387 36.98 -14.81 31.71
CA GLY A 387 37.87 -13.65 31.65
C GLY A 387 37.34 -12.52 30.78
N LEU A 388 36.01 -12.38 30.69
CA LEU A 388 35.38 -11.27 30.00
C LEU A 388 35.75 -9.94 30.69
N THR A 389 36.03 -8.91 29.93
CA THR A 389 36.10 -7.55 30.47
C THR A 389 34.68 -7.09 30.87
N ILE A 390 34.49 -6.86 32.18
CA ILE A 390 33.20 -6.40 32.69
C ILE A 390 33.39 -4.97 33.22
N ASP A 391 32.93 -4.03 32.45
CA ASP A 391 33.02 -2.60 32.79
C ASP A 391 31.99 -2.20 33.86
N GLU A 392 32.17 -1.04 34.46
CA GLU A 392 31.15 -0.45 35.33
C GLU A 392 29.86 -0.21 34.53
N PRO A 393 28.69 -0.64 35.06
CA PRO A 393 27.44 -0.45 34.35
C PRO A 393 27.08 1.03 34.24
N VAL A 394 26.56 1.40 33.09
CA VAL A 394 25.99 2.74 32.86
C VAL A 394 24.73 2.90 33.71
N ALA A 395 24.61 4.01 34.43
CA ALA A 395 23.43 4.28 35.26
C ALA A 395 22.13 4.18 34.44
N ASP A 396 21.12 3.55 35.01
CA ASP A 396 19.80 3.32 34.43
C ASP A 396 19.78 2.52 33.12
N ALA A 397 20.91 1.91 32.74
CA ALA A 397 20.96 0.97 31.63
C ALA A 397 20.64 -0.44 32.09
N THR A 398 20.00 -1.18 31.19
CA THR A 398 19.84 -2.63 31.31
C THR A 398 20.75 -3.34 30.31
N TYR A 399 20.97 -4.61 30.55
CA TYR A 399 21.87 -5.43 29.78
C TYR A 399 21.23 -6.76 29.42
N ASP A 400 21.57 -7.28 28.26
CA ASP A 400 21.31 -8.66 27.90
C ASP A 400 22.63 -9.43 28.09
N ILE A 401 22.60 -10.43 28.94
CA ILE A 401 23.78 -11.22 29.29
C ILE A 401 23.58 -12.62 28.76
N LEU A 402 24.30 -12.97 27.69
CA LEU A 402 24.41 -14.34 27.23
C LEU A 402 25.44 -15.04 28.14
N GLY A 403 25.08 -16.18 28.69
CA GLY A 403 25.96 -16.88 29.56
C GLY A 403 25.55 -18.33 29.77
N VAL A 404 26.25 -18.96 30.62
CA VAL A 404 26.07 -20.36 30.99
C VAL A 404 25.57 -20.45 32.43
N ILE A 405 24.52 -21.23 32.64
CA ILE A 405 24.12 -21.64 33.99
C ILE A 405 25.08 -22.70 34.45
N SER A 406 25.78 -22.45 35.51
CA SER A 406 26.82 -23.35 36.03
C SER A 406 26.59 -23.68 37.49
N ARG A 407 27.29 -24.68 37.94
CA ARG A 407 27.28 -25.18 39.32
C ARG A 407 28.67 -25.10 39.95
N TYR A 408 28.72 -24.64 41.15
CA TYR A 408 29.91 -24.75 42.00
C TYR A 408 29.49 -25.25 43.38
N ASN A 409 29.78 -26.50 43.68
CA ASN A 409 29.25 -27.24 44.84
C ASN A 409 27.71 -27.23 44.81
N ASP A 410 27.08 -26.70 45.83
CA ASP A 410 25.60 -26.61 45.94
C ASP A 410 25.03 -25.26 45.50
N ASN A 411 25.84 -24.41 44.83
CA ASN A 411 25.39 -23.08 44.39
C ASN A 411 25.31 -23.03 42.88
N ALA A 412 24.18 -22.53 42.38
CA ALA A 412 24.02 -22.16 40.99
C ALA A 412 24.64 -20.75 40.78
N GLN A 413 25.23 -20.56 39.61
CA GLN A 413 25.81 -19.28 39.22
C GLN A 413 25.64 -19.07 37.70
N PHE A 414 25.66 -17.83 37.29
CA PHE A 414 25.61 -17.48 35.88
C PHE A 414 26.99 -16.99 35.41
N GLN A 415 27.54 -17.62 34.38
CA GLN A 415 28.86 -17.33 33.84
C GLN A 415 28.72 -16.59 32.52
N PRO A 416 29.00 -15.29 32.45
CA PRO A 416 28.80 -14.49 31.25
C PRO A 416 29.74 -14.89 30.12
N VAL A 417 29.20 -15.05 28.94
CA VAL A 417 29.91 -15.21 27.66
C VAL A 417 29.98 -13.87 26.93
N SER A 418 28.92 -13.10 27.00
CA SER A 418 28.90 -11.72 26.53
C SER A 418 27.90 -10.88 27.35
N ILE A 419 28.20 -9.61 27.47
CA ILE A 419 27.33 -8.61 28.10
C ILE A 419 27.08 -7.54 27.04
N THR A 420 25.83 -7.38 26.66
CA THR A 420 25.42 -6.38 25.68
C THR A 420 24.57 -5.35 26.39
N ARG A 421 25.01 -4.10 26.37
CA ARG A 421 24.21 -3.01 26.91
C ARG A 421 22.98 -2.80 26.02
N ASN A 422 21.81 -2.77 26.62
CA ASN A 422 20.59 -2.37 25.94
C ASN A 422 20.62 -0.86 25.78
N ALA A 423 20.43 -0.44 24.56
CA ALA A 423 20.32 0.96 24.28
C ALA A 423 19.09 1.55 24.99
N ARG A 424 19.30 2.59 25.78
CA ARG A 424 18.20 3.34 26.38
C ARG A 424 17.51 4.16 25.29
N TRP A 425 16.24 4.37 25.48
CA TRP A 425 15.47 5.26 24.62
C TRP A 425 15.43 6.66 25.25
N ILE A 426 16.31 7.55 24.76
CA ILE A 426 16.47 8.90 25.29
C ILE A 426 15.45 9.84 24.68
N GLN A 427 14.77 10.59 25.53
CA GLN A 427 13.85 11.65 25.11
C GLN A 427 14.65 12.94 24.97
N ILE A 428 14.84 13.40 23.72
CA ILE A 428 15.44 14.70 23.44
C ILE A 428 14.32 15.74 23.62
N ASN A 429 14.53 16.68 24.55
CA ASN A 429 13.66 17.83 24.75
C ASN A 429 14.53 19.09 24.71
N LYS A 430 14.49 19.82 23.60
CA LYS A 430 15.41 20.91 23.30
C LYS A 430 14.68 22.22 23.11
N ASP A 431 15.02 23.20 23.91
CA ASP A 431 14.71 24.59 23.67
C ASP A 431 15.67 25.12 22.59
N VAL A 432 15.13 25.49 21.42
CA VAL A 432 15.93 25.87 20.26
C VAL A 432 16.08 27.40 20.19
N GLU A 433 17.32 27.85 20.18
CA GLU A 433 17.62 29.26 19.97
C GLU A 433 17.19 29.74 18.58
N THR A 434 16.65 30.97 18.50
CA THR A 434 16.28 31.56 17.21
C THR A 434 17.47 31.67 16.26
N GLY A 435 17.23 31.55 14.96
CA GLY A 435 18.25 31.59 13.92
C GLY A 435 18.96 30.26 13.65
N LYS A 436 18.60 29.21 14.35
CA LYS A 436 19.15 27.85 14.13
C LYS A 436 18.47 27.11 13.00
N ASP A 437 19.20 26.19 12.37
CA ASP A 437 18.65 25.16 11.50
C ASP A 437 18.17 23.98 12.36
N LEU A 438 16.88 23.65 12.25
CA LEU A 438 16.24 22.63 13.10
C LEU A 438 16.84 21.25 12.88
N ALA A 439 17.16 20.89 11.63
CA ALA A 439 17.75 19.61 11.31
C ALA A 439 19.17 19.46 11.86
N ALA A 440 19.95 20.56 11.84
CA ALA A 440 21.27 20.56 12.42
C ALA A 440 21.22 20.37 13.95
N VAL A 441 20.26 21.02 14.63
CA VAL A 441 20.05 20.84 16.08
C VAL A 441 19.70 19.39 16.40
N VAL A 442 18.78 18.78 15.66
CA VAL A 442 18.41 17.36 15.85
C VAL A 442 19.59 16.43 15.58
N ALA A 443 20.37 16.70 14.54
CA ALA A 443 21.56 15.90 14.22
C ALA A 443 22.60 15.95 15.35
N GLU A 444 22.89 17.13 15.91
CA GLU A 444 23.82 17.31 17.03
C GLU A 444 23.34 16.54 18.29
N GLU A 445 22.08 16.70 18.66
CA GLU A 445 21.51 16.02 19.82
C GLU A 445 21.42 14.49 19.61
N THR A 446 21.10 14.06 18.39
CA THR A 446 21.08 12.64 18.00
C THR A 446 22.47 12.03 18.07
N GLU A 447 23.50 12.74 17.56
CA GLU A 447 24.90 12.31 17.65
C GLU A 447 25.33 12.17 19.11
N ALA A 448 24.99 13.15 19.96
CA ALA A 448 25.30 13.09 21.39
C ALA A 448 24.67 11.86 22.08
N VAL A 449 23.42 11.52 21.75
CA VAL A 449 22.75 10.32 22.26
C VAL A 449 23.39 9.06 21.73
N THR A 450 23.61 8.97 20.42
CA THR A 450 24.11 7.75 19.77
C THR A 450 25.59 7.49 20.08
N ALA A 451 26.39 8.53 20.33
CA ALA A 451 27.77 8.40 20.77
C ALA A 451 27.90 7.64 22.10
N THR A 452 26.86 7.63 22.93
CA THR A 452 26.79 6.82 24.15
C THR A 452 26.25 5.40 23.89
N GLY A 453 25.93 5.04 22.66
CA GLY A 453 25.29 3.76 22.29
C GLY A 453 23.80 3.69 22.62
N ASP A 454 23.18 4.80 22.93
CA ASP A 454 21.74 4.90 23.19
C ASP A 454 20.94 5.17 21.91
N LYS A 455 19.63 5.11 21.99
CA LYS A 455 18.69 5.37 20.90
C LYS A 455 17.85 6.59 21.22
N VAL A 456 17.51 7.34 20.18
CA VAL A 456 16.55 8.43 20.34
C VAL A 456 15.15 7.84 20.48
N GLY A 457 14.50 8.11 21.59
CA GLY A 457 13.14 7.68 21.92
C GLY A 457 12.07 8.67 21.48
N SER A 458 12.37 9.96 21.52
CA SER A 458 11.59 11.03 20.91
C SER A 458 12.44 12.29 20.77
N VAL A 459 11.97 13.18 19.89
CA VAL A 459 12.56 14.51 19.70
C VAL A 459 11.44 15.52 19.87
N THR A 460 11.62 16.43 20.83
CA THR A 460 10.77 17.62 21.01
C THR A 460 11.62 18.85 20.87
N LEU A 461 11.28 19.69 19.89
CA LEU A 461 11.89 20.99 19.67
C LEU A 461 10.92 22.07 20.16
N ASN A 462 11.28 22.79 21.20
CA ASN A 462 10.54 23.93 21.69
C ASN A 462 11.08 25.19 21.02
N LEU A 463 10.27 25.84 20.23
CA LEU A 463 10.62 27.05 19.50
C LEU A 463 10.20 28.29 20.28
N ALA A 464 11.10 29.25 20.34
CA ALA A 464 10.82 30.52 21.04
C ALA A 464 9.67 31.29 20.38
N ALA A 465 8.93 32.01 21.19
CA ALA A 465 7.88 32.93 20.72
C ALA A 465 8.41 33.91 19.67
N ASN A 466 7.73 34.01 18.51
CA ASN A 466 8.16 34.78 17.33
C ASN A 466 9.57 34.39 16.82
N GLY A 467 10.12 33.26 17.21
CA GLY A 467 11.42 32.81 16.77
C GLY A 467 11.45 32.53 15.26
N ALA A 468 12.60 32.82 14.62
CA ALA A 468 12.82 32.52 13.22
C ALA A 468 13.83 31.39 13.06
N TYR A 469 13.49 30.36 12.30
CA TYR A 469 14.28 29.17 12.11
C TYR A 469 14.39 28.81 10.63
N THR A 470 15.40 28.03 10.30
CA THR A 470 15.53 27.40 8.97
C THR A 470 15.47 25.89 9.10
N VAL A 471 15.21 25.24 7.99
CA VAL A 471 15.38 23.79 7.87
C VAL A 471 15.96 23.47 6.50
N SER A 472 17.18 22.95 6.47
CA SER A 472 17.92 22.68 5.23
C SER A 472 17.94 21.21 4.82
N LYS A 473 17.60 20.31 5.74
CA LYS A 473 17.53 18.85 5.52
C LYS A 473 16.35 18.27 6.28
N ALA A 474 16.00 17.04 5.97
CA ALA A 474 14.97 16.31 6.73
C ALA A 474 15.36 16.19 8.21
N ILE A 475 14.39 16.38 9.08
CA ILE A 475 14.47 15.90 10.45
C ILE A 475 14.18 14.39 10.38
N SER A 476 15.23 13.59 10.24
CA SER A 476 15.13 12.13 10.17
C SER A 476 15.12 11.55 11.57
N SER A 477 14.15 10.70 11.85
CA SER A 477 14.08 10.01 13.14
C SER A 477 13.38 8.65 13.02
N PRO A 478 13.86 7.63 13.71
CA PRO A 478 13.11 6.40 13.96
C PRO A 478 12.09 6.56 15.10
N ALA A 479 12.01 7.73 15.70
CA ALA A 479 11.29 8.04 16.94
C ALA A 479 10.26 9.14 16.73
N SER A 480 9.46 9.39 17.74
CA SER A 480 8.49 10.50 17.77
C SER A 480 9.17 11.86 17.60
N VAL A 481 8.54 12.74 16.83
CA VAL A 481 9.05 14.10 16.55
C VAL A 481 7.96 15.12 16.82
N GLN A 482 8.29 16.12 17.64
CA GLN A 482 7.40 17.23 17.92
C GLN A 482 8.12 18.57 17.67
N ILE A 483 7.52 19.44 16.90
CA ILE A 483 7.98 20.82 16.65
C ILE A 483 6.91 21.73 17.24
N LEU A 484 7.23 22.38 18.34
CA LEU A 484 6.29 23.11 19.17
C LEU A 484 6.68 24.59 19.29
N GLY A 485 5.91 25.48 18.67
CA GLY A 485 6.02 26.91 18.87
C GLY A 485 5.13 27.41 20.00
N ASP A 486 5.15 28.73 20.23
CA ASP A 486 4.25 29.41 21.17
C ASP A 486 2.86 29.62 20.54
N ALA A 487 1.81 29.30 21.28
CA ALA A 487 0.44 29.32 20.75
C ALA A 487 -0.05 30.75 20.42
N THR A 488 0.47 31.76 21.14
CA THR A 488 0.07 33.18 20.98
C THR A 488 1.01 33.97 20.08
N ALA A 489 2.25 33.46 19.92
CA ALA A 489 3.32 34.08 19.15
C ALA A 489 4.05 33.00 18.31
N PRO A 490 3.42 32.43 17.28
CA PRO A 490 3.95 31.30 16.52
C PRO A 490 5.33 31.58 15.93
N ALA A 491 6.21 30.60 16.01
CA ALA A 491 7.52 30.64 15.40
C ALA A 491 7.45 30.53 13.87
N THR A 492 8.42 31.06 13.16
CA THR A 492 8.55 30.96 11.71
C THR A 492 9.66 29.99 11.35
N ILE A 493 9.38 29.11 10.36
CA ILE A 493 10.33 28.13 9.81
C ILE A 493 10.42 28.37 8.31
N ASP A 494 11.59 28.76 7.82
CA ASP A 494 11.88 28.87 6.40
C ASP A 494 12.33 27.50 5.86
N ALA A 495 11.49 26.90 5.01
CA ALA A 495 11.73 25.60 4.36
C ALA A 495 12.22 25.74 2.90
N SER A 496 12.59 26.94 2.45
CA SER A 496 12.97 27.21 1.05
C SER A 496 14.20 26.42 0.58
N ALA A 497 15.12 26.10 1.50
CA ALA A 497 16.31 25.31 1.22
C ALA A 497 16.06 23.79 1.30
N LEU A 498 14.88 23.36 1.73
CA LEU A 498 14.58 21.95 1.98
C LEU A 498 14.33 21.18 0.67
N THR A 499 15.06 20.12 0.43
CA THR A 499 14.92 19.23 -0.74
C THR A 499 14.41 17.83 -0.38
N GLU A 500 14.25 17.55 0.91
CA GLU A 500 13.73 16.31 1.48
C GLU A 500 12.47 16.62 2.32
N PRO A 501 11.68 15.63 2.75
CA PRO A 501 10.55 15.88 3.65
C PRO A 501 10.98 16.61 4.93
N LEU A 502 10.13 17.51 5.45
CA LEU A 502 10.43 18.22 6.70
C LEU A 502 10.67 17.22 7.84
N VAL A 503 9.77 16.27 8.02
CA VAL A 503 9.96 15.13 8.92
C VAL A 503 10.01 13.86 8.11
N LYS A 504 11.05 13.07 8.30
CA LYS A 504 11.23 11.77 7.67
C LYS A 504 11.33 10.70 8.74
N ILE A 505 10.35 9.82 8.79
CA ILE A 505 10.34 8.67 9.69
C ILE A 505 11.01 7.50 9.02
N GLU A 506 12.04 6.97 9.62
CA GLU A 506 12.76 5.79 9.15
C GLU A 506 12.09 4.53 9.69
N GLY A 507 11.69 3.63 8.78
CA GLY A 507 10.98 2.41 9.16
C GLY A 507 11.83 1.46 9.98
N GLY A 508 11.22 0.84 10.99
CA GLY A 508 11.79 -0.31 11.69
C GLY A 508 11.81 -1.56 10.81
N SER A 509 12.65 -2.52 11.16
CA SER A 509 12.77 -3.81 10.45
C SER A 509 11.65 -4.80 10.78
N GLN A 510 10.80 -4.53 11.75
CA GLN A 510 9.75 -5.43 12.22
C GLN A 510 8.36 -4.95 11.82
N PRO A 511 7.42 -5.86 11.52
CA PRO A 511 6.01 -5.54 11.32
C PRO A 511 5.42 -4.86 12.56
N ALA A 512 4.57 -3.86 12.33
CA ALA A 512 3.94 -3.10 13.41
C ALA A 512 2.77 -3.82 14.06
N PHE A 513 2.21 -4.87 13.45
CA PHE A 513 0.94 -5.45 13.85
C PHE A 513 1.01 -6.94 14.12
N ASN A 514 0.18 -7.40 15.04
CA ASN A 514 -0.14 -8.81 15.27
C ASN A 514 -1.27 -9.27 14.32
N GLN A 515 -1.55 -10.57 14.28
CA GLN A 515 -2.62 -11.16 13.45
C GLN A 515 -4.01 -10.60 13.77
N ASP A 516 -4.26 -10.19 14.99
CA ASP A 516 -5.53 -9.59 15.45
C ASP A 516 -5.65 -8.09 15.14
N GLY A 517 -4.67 -7.50 14.45
CA GLY A 517 -4.64 -6.07 14.12
C GLY A 517 -4.16 -5.16 15.26
N THR A 518 -3.76 -5.70 16.39
CA THR A 518 -3.16 -4.91 17.48
C THR A 518 -1.70 -4.58 17.16
N VAL A 519 -1.19 -3.48 17.73
CA VAL A 519 0.21 -3.09 17.57
C VAL A 519 1.09 -4.08 18.33
N ASN A 520 2.13 -4.60 17.65
CA ASN A 520 3.09 -5.51 18.24
C ASN A 520 3.85 -4.82 19.38
N ALA A 521 3.80 -5.39 20.56
CA ALA A 521 4.47 -4.86 21.76
C ALA A 521 6.00 -4.73 21.61
N GLY A 522 6.62 -5.53 20.73
CA GLY A 522 8.05 -5.43 20.40
C GLY A 522 8.40 -4.34 19.39
N TYR A 523 7.42 -3.74 18.71
CA TYR A 523 7.63 -2.70 17.73
C TYR A 523 7.79 -1.33 18.42
N LYS A 524 8.98 -0.75 18.30
CA LYS A 524 9.26 0.61 18.75
C LYS A 524 8.96 1.57 17.60
N GLY A 525 7.68 1.78 17.33
CA GLY A 525 7.19 2.72 16.34
C GLY A 525 7.28 4.18 16.79
N VAL A 526 6.77 5.05 15.95
CA VAL A 526 6.63 6.48 16.26
C VAL A 526 5.24 6.69 16.86
N ASP A 527 5.18 7.08 18.12
CA ASP A 527 3.90 7.32 18.80
C ASP A 527 3.24 8.60 18.26
N ILE A 528 4.01 9.67 18.07
CA ILE A 528 3.49 10.96 17.62
C ILE A 528 4.47 11.70 16.72
N VAL A 529 3.94 12.33 15.67
CA VAL A 529 4.57 13.42 14.95
C VAL A 529 3.68 14.66 15.08
N ALA A 530 4.18 15.72 15.69
CA ALA A 530 3.42 16.93 15.91
C ALA A 530 4.13 18.17 15.34
N VAL A 531 3.38 19.01 14.66
CA VAL A 531 3.81 20.34 14.21
C VAL A 531 2.78 21.34 14.70
N LYS A 532 3.13 22.09 15.73
CA LYS A 532 2.19 22.97 16.41
C LYS A 532 2.69 24.40 16.56
N ASN A 533 1.77 25.34 16.41
CA ASN A 533 2.01 26.77 16.68
C ASN A 533 3.18 27.33 15.85
N VAL A 534 3.22 27.04 14.56
CA VAL A 534 4.29 27.45 13.66
C VAL A 534 3.77 28.01 12.35
N LYS A 535 4.57 28.87 11.72
CA LYS A 535 4.40 29.31 10.35
C LYS A 535 5.54 28.76 9.51
N ILE A 536 5.24 27.88 8.55
CA ILE A 536 6.21 27.28 7.63
C ILE A 536 6.07 27.96 6.28
N SER A 537 7.15 28.52 5.76
CA SER A 537 7.17 29.14 4.44
C SER A 537 7.90 28.30 3.42
N SER A 538 7.44 28.36 2.17
CA SER A 538 8.09 27.76 0.99
C SER A 538 8.36 26.26 1.10
N LEU A 539 7.45 25.49 1.66
CA LEU A 539 7.59 24.03 1.75
C LEU A 539 7.36 23.38 0.36
N SER A 540 8.44 22.99 -0.30
CA SER A 540 8.42 22.36 -1.64
C SER A 540 8.41 20.83 -1.60
N THR A 541 8.47 20.25 -0.42
CA THR A 541 8.56 18.80 -0.15
C THR A 541 7.41 18.38 0.74
N SER A 542 7.35 17.10 1.11
CA SER A 542 6.36 16.63 2.09
C SER A 542 6.61 17.22 3.48
N LEU A 543 5.55 17.52 4.19
CA LEU A 543 5.65 17.83 5.62
C LEU A 543 6.06 16.60 6.41
N LEU A 544 5.53 15.45 6.04
CA LEU A 544 5.88 14.16 6.62
C LEU A 544 5.96 13.08 5.54
N ASN A 545 7.05 12.31 5.56
CA ASN A 545 7.19 11.07 4.82
C ASN A 545 7.67 9.96 5.76
N ASP A 546 7.10 8.77 5.64
CA ASP A 546 7.53 7.60 6.36
C ASP A 546 8.13 6.53 5.43
N ALA A 547 9.01 5.70 5.96
CA ALA A 547 9.53 4.56 5.27
C ALA A 547 8.49 3.44 5.20
N GLN A 548 8.67 2.51 4.27
CA GLN A 548 7.85 1.32 4.15
C GLN A 548 7.80 0.53 5.48
N LYS A 549 6.61 0.13 5.93
CA LYS A 549 6.35 -0.60 7.17
C LYS A 549 6.49 0.23 8.47
N SER A 550 6.59 1.54 8.38
CA SER A 550 6.52 2.37 9.58
C SER A 550 5.09 2.45 10.11
N TYR A 551 4.98 2.54 11.42
CA TYR A 551 3.73 2.86 12.12
C TYR A 551 3.90 4.20 12.81
N VAL A 552 2.92 5.07 12.64
CA VAL A 552 2.83 6.35 13.37
C VAL A 552 1.50 6.37 14.10
N GLY A 553 1.51 6.48 15.41
CA GLY A 553 0.30 6.52 16.25
C GLY A 553 -0.53 7.74 15.93
N GLU A 554 0.05 8.93 16.08
CA GLU A 554 -0.62 10.17 15.79
C GLU A 554 0.23 11.09 14.88
N VAL A 555 -0.43 11.74 13.96
CA VAL A 555 0.11 12.90 13.24
C VAL A 555 -0.76 14.10 13.55
N VAL A 556 -0.17 15.13 14.12
CA VAL A 556 -0.88 16.34 14.57
C VAL A 556 -0.30 17.57 13.91
N VAL A 557 -1.14 18.32 13.20
CA VAL A 557 -0.86 19.67 12.72
C VAL A 557 -1.88 20.59 13.37
N GLU A 558 -1.41 21.43 14.26
CA GLU A 558 -2.29 22.25 15.08
C GLU A 558 -1.80 23.70 15.13
N ASN A 559 -2.70 24.64 14.91
CA ASN A 559 -2.38 26.07 14.91
C ASN A 559 -1.16 26.39 14.02
N ALA A 560 -1.08 25.73 12.86
CA ALA A 560 0.01 25.87 11.90
C ALA A 560 -0.45 26.65 10.66
N ASN A 561 0.46 27.45 10.08
CA ASN A 561 0.27 28.10 8.79
C ASN A 561 1.37 27.62 7.86
N VAL A 562 1.00 26.83 6.83
CA VAL A 562 1.95 26.14 5.96
C VAL A 562 1.77 26.58 4.51
N GLU A 563 2.76 27.29 3.97
CA GLU A 563 2.85 27.62 2.56
C GLU A 563 3.45 26.45 1.78
N LEU A 564 2.67 25.86 0.89
CA LEU A 564 3.02 24.72 0.05
C LEU A 564 3.48 25.19 -1.33
N VAL A 565 4.58 24.64 -1.82
CA VAL A 565 5.13 24.95 -3.15
C VAL A 565 5.31 23.66 -3.94
N GLY A 566 4.93 23.66 -5.21
CA GLY A 566 5.20 22.54 -6.13
C GLY A 566 4.20 21.38 -6.05
N SER A 567 4.70 20.14 -6.10
CA SER A 567 3.87 18.96 -6.37
C SER A 567 4.14 17.77 -5.44
N ALA A 568 4.90 17.94 -4.37
CA ALA A 568 5.12 16.86 -3.39
C ALA A 568 3.82 16.59 -2.62
N ASN A 569 3.53 15.33 -2.28
CA ASN A 569 2.39 15.07 -1.38
C ASN A 569 2.69 15.65 0.01
N VAL A 570 1.72 16.31 0.63
CA VAL A 570 1.94 16.93 1.95
C VAL A 570 2.25 15.86 3.00
N PHE A 571 1.44 14.80 3.05
CA PHE A 571 1.68 13.61 3.86
C PHE A 571 1.84 12.41 2.92
N ASP A 572 3.03 11.85 2.82
CA ASP A 572 3.34 10.71 1.94
C ASP A 572 3.67 9.47 2.77
N PHE A 573 2.65 8.74 3.17
CA PHE A 573 2.79 7.53 3.97
C PHE A 573 3.06 6.31 3.08
N LYS A 574 4.18 5.68 3.29
CA LYS A 574 4.49 4.33 2.78
C LYS A 574 4.16 3.24 3.81
N GLY A 575 4.10 3.62 5.09
CA GLY A 575 3.57 2.88 6.21
C GLY A 575 2.17 3.35 6.59
N TYR A 576 1.90 3.52 7.89
CA TYR A 576 0.55 3.80 8.41
C TYR A 576 0.53 4.81 9.54
N PRO A 577 -0.25 5.88 9.43
CA PRO A 577 -0.72 6.61 10.60
C PRO A 577 -1.99 5.95 11.14
N ALA A 578 -2.11 5.79 12.46
CA ALA A 578 -3.38 5.43 13.06
C ALA A 578 -4.34 6.61 13.06
N SER A 579 -3.81 7.83 13.28
CA SER A 579 -4.58 9.05 13.15
C SER A 579 -3.76 10.17 12.51
N LEU A 580 -4.46 11.04 11.77
CA LEU A 580 -3.95 12.32 11.29
C LEU A 580 -4.97 13.39 11.64
N SER A 581 -4.56 14.42 12.36
CA SER A 581 -5.40 15.57 12.65
C SER A 581 -4.75 16.86 12.16
N ILE A 582 -5.54 17.66 11.45
CA ILE A 582 -5.23 19.03 11.09
C ILE A 582 -6.29 19.90 11.75
N SER A 583 -5.89 20.74 12.69
CA SER A 583 -6.83 21.57 13.43
C SER A 583 -6.34 22.99 13.56
N ASN A 584 -7.27 23.93 13.48
CA ASN A 584 -7.00 25.35 13.59
C ASN A 584 -5.78 25.79 12.75
N SER A 585 -5.70 25.26 11.52
CA SER A 585 -4.50 25.38 10.68
C SER A 585 -4.85 25.85 9.26
N THR A 586 -3.91 26.54 8.65
CA THR A 586 -3.99 26.97 7.27
C THR A 586 -2.91 26.28 6.44
N LEU A 587 -3.33 25.52 5.44
CA LEU A 587 -2.45 24.94 4.41
C LEU A 587 -2.79 25.61 3.08
N TRP A 588 -1.82 26.27 2.46
CA TRP A 588 -2.10 27.05 1.28
C TRP A 588 -0.97 27.09 0.28
N SER A 589 -1.28 27.45 -0.96
CA SER A 589 -0.30 27.65 -2.00
C SER A 589 -0.63 28.92 -2.80
N LYS A 590 0.39 29.70 -3.15
CA LYS A 590 0.27 30.87 -3.99
C LYS A 590 0.04 30.51 -5.47
N ALA A 591 0.70 29.47 -5.96
CA ALA A 591 0.73 29.08 -7.37
C ALA A 591 -0.13 27.83 -7.67
N GLY A 592 -0.78 27.26 -6.67
CA GLY A 592 -1.49 25.98 -6.77
C GLY A 592 -0.56 24.79 -6.50
N HIS A 593 -0.78 24.12 -5.38
CA HIS A 593 -0.07 22.89 -5.02
C HIS A 593 -0.72 21.70 -5.71
N THR A 594 0.03 20.95 -6.54
CA THR A 594 -0.49 19.84 -7.35
C THR A 594 -0.19 18.45 -6.77
N GLY A 595 0.43 18.36 -5.59
CA GLY A 595 0.56 17.12 -4.82
C GLY A 595 -0.74 16.78 -4.08
N GLN A 596 -0.90 15.53 -3.66
CA GLN A 596 -2.03 15.15 -2.82
C GLN A 596 -1.83 15.65 -1.39
N LEU A 597 -2.91 15.93 -0.67
CA LEU A 597 -2.82 16.22 0.77
C LEU A 597 -2.31 14.99 1.51
N ILE A 598 -2.95 13.84 1.30
CA ILE A 598 -2.56 12.58 1.93
C ILE A 598 -2.41 11.49 0.88
N LYS A 599 -1.27 10.81 0.87
CA LYS A 599 -1.05 9.60 0.11
C LYS A 599 -0.66 8.48 1.06
N THR A 600 -1.41 7.38 1.02
CA THR A 600 -1.11 6.18 1.79
C THR A 600 -0.92 5.03 0.81
N ALA A 601 0.30 4.51 0.70
CA ALA A 601 0.66 3.45 -0.24
C ALA A 601 0.90 2.09 0.44
N GLY A 602 0.93 2.05 1.77
CA GLY A 602 1.27 0.88 2.55
C GLY A 602 0.17 -0.19 2.61
N ARG A 603 0.59 -1.41 2.90
CA ARG A 603 -0.30 -2.50 3.32
C ARG A 603 0.08 -2.89 4.73
N VAL A 604 -0.88 -2.92 5.62
CA VAL A 604 -0.67 -3.46 6.96
C VAL A 604 -0.48 -4.95 6.87
N ARG A 605 0.59 -5.44 7.47
CA ARG A 605 0.89 -6.86 7.56
C ARG A 605 1.28 -7.19 8.99
N ASP A 606 0.91 -8.38 9.42
CA ASP A 606 1.36 -8.95 10.69
C ASP A 606 2.80 -9.52 10.59
N LEU A 607 3.22 -10.19 11.64
CA LEU A 607 4.54 -10.83 11.74
C LEU A 607 4.73 -11.94 10.69
N ASP A 608 3.66 -12.62 10.28
CA ASP A 608 3.68 -13.69 9.28
C ASP A 608 3.58 -13.15 7.85
N GLY A 609 3.39 -11.82 7.70
CA GLY A 609 3.30 -11.15 6.42
C GLY A 609 1.90 -11.12 5.82
N ASP A 610 0.88 -11.55 6.56
CA ASP A 610 -0.51 -11.50 6.17
C ASP A 610 -1.10 -10.09 6.31
N GLN A 611 -2.12 -9.79 5.50
CA GLN A 611 -2.81 -8.50 5.57
C GLN A 611 -3.74 -8.48 6.78
N VAL A 612 -3.56 -7.50 7.65
CA VAL A 612 -4.45 -7.23 8.78
C VAL A 612 -5.31 -6.01 8.53
N GLU A 613 -6.48 -6.02 9.14
CA GLU A 613 -7.38 -4.87 9.17
C GLU A 613 -6.91 -3.88 10.24
N TYR A 614 -6.81 -2.61 9.88
CA TYR A 614 -6.53 -1.55 10.84
C TYR A 614 -7.48 -0.36 10.66
N LYS A 615 -7.60 0.44 11.71
CA LYS A 615 -8.38 1.66 11.70
C LYS A 615 -7.48 2.85 11.49
N GLN A 616 -7.83 3.71 10.53
CA GLN A 616 -7.19 4.99 10.32
C GLN A 616 -8.23 6.10 10.46
N ALA A 617 -7.95 7.08 11.31
CA ALA A 617 -8.75 8.28 11.45
C ALA A 617 -8.02 9.47 10.82
N THR A 618 -8.72 10.22 9.98
CA THR A 618 -8.23 11.50 9.47
C THR A 618 -9.25 12.58 9.81
N SER A 619 -8.81 13.64 10.45
CA SER A 619 -9.68 14.77 10.80
C SER A 619 -9.07 16.09 10.34
N ILE A 620 -9.91 16.94 9.75
CA ILE A 620 -9.58 18.34 9.45
C ILE A 620 -10.68 19.16 10.09
N THR A 621 -10.32 20.01 11.04
CA THR A 621 -11.29 20.80 11.80
C THR A 621 -10.82 22.24 11.96
N ASN A 622 -11.74 23.18 11.91
CA ASN A 622 -11.46 24.59 12.12
C ASN A 622 -10.25 25.08 11.28
N SER A 623 -10.17 24.67 10.03
CA SER A 623 -8.96 24.85 9.22
C SER A 623 -9.30 25.48 7.87
N THR A 624 -8.30 26.12 7.25
CA THR A 624 -8.43 26.72 5.92
C THR A 624 -7.44 26.05 4.97
N LEU A 625 -7.96 25.44 3.90
CA LEU A 625 -7.16 24.88 2.80
C LEU A 625 -7.39 25.69 1.55
N TYR A 626 -6.31 26.21 0.96
CA TYR A 626 -6.38 27.08 -0.22
C TYR A 626 -5.38 26.64 -1.29
N GLN A 627 -5.89 26.32 -2.49
CA GLN A 627 -5.09 25.83 -3.62
C GLN A 627 -4.23 24.59 -3.27
N VAL A 628 -4.77 23.66 -2.48
CA VAL A 628 -4.14 22.39 -2.10
C VAL A 628 -4.68 21.26 -2.96
N ALA A 629 -3.81 20.39 -3.42
CA ALA A 629 -4.11 19.22 -4.25
C ALA A 629 -4.85 19.57 -5.56
N VAL A 630 -4.49 20.67 -6.20
CA VAL A 630 -5.10 21.11 -7.46
C VAL A 630 -4.93 20.02 -8.53
N GLY A 631 -6.03 19.62 -9.15
CA GLY A 631 -6.05 18.53 -10.12
C GLY A 631 -5.90 17.12 -9.54
N LYS A 632 -5.95 16.96 -8.21
CA LYS A 632 -5.85 15.68 -7.51
C LYS A 632 -6.97 15.52 -6.49
N GLN A 633 -7.18 14.29 -6.04
CA GLN A 633 -7.95 14.04 -4.82
C GLN A 633 -7.12 14.44 -3.59
N PHE A 634 -7.77 14.86 -2.51
CA PHE A 634 -7.07 15.09 -1.25
C PHE A 634 -6.35 13.85 -0.77
N ASN A 635 -7.04 12.71 -0.75
CA ASN A 635 -6.53 11.46 -0.22
C ASN A 635 -6.41 10.41 -1.30
N ASN A 636 -5.27 9.76 -1.38
CA ASN A 636 -5.04 8.61 -2.23
C ASN A 636 -4.66 7.39 -1.38
N PHE A 637 -5.63 6.55 -1.11
CA PHE A 637 -5.43 5.29 -0.39
C PHE A 637 -5.17 4.17 -1.38
N GLN A 638 -3.91 3.90 -1.69
CA GLN A 638 -3.52 2.86 -2.65
C GLN A 638 -3.45 1.44 -2.05
N GLY A 639 -3.59 1.30 -0.75
CA GLY A 639 -3.48 0.02 -0.05
C GLY A 639 -4.72 -0.87 -0.21
N LYS A 640 -4.54 -2.12 -0.67
CA LYS A 640 -5.56 -3.17 -0.52
C LYS A 640 -5.56 -3.65 0.92
N GLY A 641 -6.65 -3.55 1.62
CA GLY A 641 -6.79 -4.09 2.97
C GLY A 641 -7.13 -3.09 4.07
N GLN A 642 -7.23 -1.81 3.76
CA GLN A 642 -7.70 -0.80 4.71
C GLN A 642 -9.24 -0.91 4.83
N LYS A 643 -9.75 -1.43 5.94
CA LYS A 643 -11.17 -1.70 6.07
C LYS A 643 -11.94 -0.72 6.96
N SER A 644 -11.27 0.16 7.67
CA SER A 644 -11.93 1.12 8.56
C SER A 644 -11.25 2.48 8.48
N LEU A 645 -11.66 3.28 7.49
CA LEU A 645 -11.29 4.69 7.40
C LEU A 645 -12.37 5.53 8.08
N VAL A 646 -11.96 6.44 8.96
CA VAL A 646 -12.82 7.47 9.51
C VAL A 646 -12.29 8.82 9.02
N LEU A 647 -13.12 9.52 8.27
CA LEU A 647 -12.78 10.83 7.71
C LEU A 647 -13.71 11.88 8.32
N THR A 648 -13.14 12.88 8.97
CA THR A 648 -13.88 13.98 9.58
C THR A 648 -13.43 15.30 8.97
N LEU A 649 -14.38 16.08 8.48
CA LEU A 649 -14.15 17.45 8.02
C LEU A 649 -15.22 18.34 8.66
N LYS A 650 -14.80 19.25 9.54
CA LYS A 650 -15.72 20.12 10.26
C LYS A 650 -15.21 21.54 10.33
N ASN A 651 -16.12 22.49 10.27
CA ASN A 651 -15.87 23.91 10.45
C ASN A 651 -14.67 24.40 9.61
N SER A 652 -14.52 23.92 8.39
CA SER A 652 -13.31 24.18 7.60
C SER A 652 -13.64 24.81 6.25
N ILE A 653 -12.74 25.67 5.76
CA ILE A 653 -12.82 26.29 4.43
C ILE A 653 -11.92 25.50 3.48
N ILE A 654 -12.50 25.02 2.38
CA ILE A 654 -11.81 24.34 1.29
C ILE A 654 -12.00 25.19 0.04
N ALA A 655 -10.97 25.94 -0.37
CA ALA A 655 -11.09 26.88 -1.47
C ALA A 655 -10.05 26.63 -2.56
N ASN A 656 -10.50 26.57 -3.82
CA ASN A 656 -9.67 26.32 -5.01
C ASN A 656 -8.81 25.04 -4.91
N CYS A 657 -9.30 24.06 -4.18
CA CYS A 657 -8.64 22.79 -3.95
C CYS A 657 -9.22 21.72 -4.89
N THR A 658 -8.42 20.70 -5.21
CA THR A 658 -8.84 19.49 -5.97
C THR A 658 -9.39 19.74 -7.38
N GLN A 659 -9.48 20.98 -7.83
CA GLN A 659 -9.99 21.34 -9.15
C GLN A 659 -8.88 21.34 -10.20
N ASP A 660 -9.19 20.79 -11.40
CA ASP A 660 -8.36 20.85 -12.60
C ASP A 660 -9.27 21.18 -13.80
N GLY A 661 -9.24 22.42 -14.24
CA GLY A 661 -10.17 22.89 -15.27
C GLY A 661 -11.63 22.71 -14.85
N ASN A 662 -12.38 21.89 -15.60
CA ASN A 662 -13.78 21.57 -15.32
C ASN A 662 -13.95 20.29 -14.47
N GLU A 663 -12.86 19.56 -14.17
CA GLU A 663 -12.92 18.37 -13.33
C GLU A 663 -12.69 18.73 -11.86
N VAL A 664 -13.65 18.40 -11.03
CA VAL A 664 -13.55 18.52 -9.59
C VAL A 664 -13.32 17.14 -9.01
N ARG A 665 -12.16 16.94 -8.39
CA ARG A 665 -11.77 15.65 -7.80
C ARG A 665 -11.94 15.73 -6.29
N GLY A 666 -12.83 14.87 -5.75
CA GLY A 666 -13.20 14.90 -4.34
C GLY A 666 -12.13 14.39 -3.37
N TRP A 667 -12.58 14.09 -2.16
CA TRP A 667 -11.76 13.68 -1.01
C TRP A 667 -10.98 12.41 -1.21
N LEU A 668 -11.57 11.39 -1.86
CA LEU A 668 -11.08 10.04 -1.91
C LEU A 668 -10.75 9.62 -3.33
N GLY A 669 -9.49 9.30 -3.56
CA GLY A 669 -9.04 8.62 -4.75
C GLY A 669 -8.58 7.22 -4.42
N GLY A 670 -8.93 6.26 -5.27
CA GLY A 670 -8.48 4.89 -5.17
C GLY A 670 -9.62 3.86 -5.27
N GLN A 671 -9.40 2.85 -6.05
CA GLN A 671 -10.40 1.86 -6.48
C GLN A 671 -10.74 0.79 -5.42
N ASN A 672 -10.47 0.97 -4.17
CA ASN A 672 -10.69 -0.08 -3.17
C ASN A 672 -11.47 0.46 -1.95
N SER A 673 -12.72 0.51 -2.12
CA SER A 673 -13.88 -0.17 -1.54
C SER A 673 -13.74 -0.68 -0.11
N ASN A 674 -13.24 0.14 0.80
CA ASN A 674 -13.60 -0.09 2.18
C ASN A 674 -14.42 1.12 2.58
N ASN A 675 -15.65 0.86 2.98
CA ASN A 675 -16.64 1.88 3.30
C ASN A 675 -16.07 2.84 4.36
N PRO A 676 -15.56 4.02 4.00
CA PRO A 676 -15.13 4.98 5.00
C PRO A 676 -16.37 5.47 5.77
N THR A 677 -16.23 5.64 7.06
CA THR A 677 -17.15 6.47 7.82
C THR A 677 -16.76 7.92 7.58
N VAL A 678 -17.65 8.70 6.97
CA VAL A 678 -17.37 10.10 6.64
C VAL A 678 -18.28 11.00 7.47
N VAL A 679 -17.71 12.04 8.08
CA VAL A 679 -18.43 13.04 8.84
C VAL A 679 -18.09 14.41 8.30
N TYR A 680 -19.04 15.05 7.63
CA TYR A 680 -18.94 16.43 7.15
C TYR A 680 -19.93 17.31 7.93
N GLU A 681 -19.46 18.45 8.40
CA GLU A 681 -20.30 19.34 9.19
C GLU A 681 -19.79 20.77 9.11
N ASN A 682 -20.67 21.70 8.76
CA ASN A 682 -20.43 23.12 8.84
C ASN A 682 -19.15 23.56 8.07
N ASN A 683 -19.00 23.12 6.81
CA ASN A 683 -17.85 23.44 5.98
C ASN A 683 -18.22 24.47 4.90
N THR A 684 -17.17 25.04 4.28
CA THR A 684 -17.26 25.87 3.09
C THR A 684 -16.47 25.22 1.96
N TYR A 685 -17.06 25.10 0.78
CA TYR A 685 -16.43 24.58 -0.44
C TYR A 685 -16.53 25.62 -1.56
N ILE A 686 -15.40 26.19 -1.99
CA ILE A 686 -15.31 27.16 -3.06
C ILE A 686 -14.39 26.63 -4.15
N ASN A 687 -14.91 26.43 -5.36
CA ASN A 687 -14.14 25.84 -6.46
C ASN A 687 -13.38 24.59 -6.00
N ALA A 688 -14.02 23.78 -5.19
CA ALA A 688 -13.48 22.58 -4.63
C ALA A 688 -14.48 21.46 -4.85
N GLY A 689 -14.01 20.23 -4.97
CA GLY A 689 -14.88 19.08 -5.05
C GLY A 689 -15.74 18.97 -3.80
N THR A 690 -17.04 19.05 -4.01
CA THR A 690 -17.95 18.65 -2.96
C THR A 690 -17.80 17.15 -2.76
N GLU A 691 -17.57 16.83 -1.58
CA GLU A 691 -17.69 15.59 -0.81
C GLU A 691 -17.35 14.28 -1.49
N GLN A 692 -17.72 13.94 -2.69
CA GLN A 692 -17.41 12.61 -3.25
C GLN A 692 -17.74 12.47 -4.75
N THR A 693 -17.11 13.21 -5.59
CA THR A 693 -17.13 12.89 -7.01
C THR A 693 -16.27 11.65 -7.27
N GLY A 694 -16.90 10.57 -7.69
CA GLY A 694 -16.20 9.35 -8.08
C GLY A 694 -16.64 8.06 -7.39
N TRP A 695 -17.56 8.10 -6.43
CA TRP A 695 -18.18 6.91 -5.84
C TRP A 695 -19.50 6.62 -6.57
N THR A 696 -19.59 5.46 -7.20
CA THR A 696 -20.79 5.02 -7.91
C THR A 696 -21.81 4.33 -6.98
N ASP A 697 -21.46 4.15 -5.72
CA ASP A 697 -22.32 3.46 -4.74
C ASP A 697 -22.77 4.47 -3.68
N GLU A 698 -24.02 4.91 -3.78
CA GLU A 698 -24.64 5.88 -2.88
C GLU A 698 -24.58 5.48 -1.40
N THR A 699 -24.54 4.18 -1.11
CA THR A 699 -24.44 3.68 0.29
C THR A 699 -23.03 3.89 0.87
N LYS A 700 -22.04 4.22 0.05
CA LYS A 700 -20.65 4.46 0.43
C LYS A 700 -20.29 5.93 0.51
N GLN A 701 -21.21 6.81 0.16
CA GLN A 701 -20.95 8.26 0.06
C GLN A 701 -20.92 8.98 1.43
N GLY A 702 -21.17 8.30 2.53
CA GLY A 702 -21.36 8.96 3.82
C GLY A 702 -22.62 9.85 3.84
N SER A 703 -23.03 10.32 4.98
CA SER A 703 -24.16 11.24 5.07
C SER A 703 -23.76 12.59 4.45
N ASP A 704 -24.41 12.95 3.36
CA ASP A 704 -24.29 14.28 2.81
C ASP A 704 -24.79 15.31 3.84
N GLN A 705 -23.86 16.13 4.32
CA GLN A 705 -24.14 17.22 5.26
C GLN A 705 -24.28 18.56 4.50
N THR A 706 -24.66 18.56 3.22
CA THR A 706 -24.87 19.78 2.43
C THR A 706 -25.83 20.76 3.10
N ALA A 707 -26.77 20.28 3.89
CA ALA A 707 -27.65 21.12 4.69
C ALA A 707 -26.90 22.00 5.73
N THR A 708 -25.67 21.63 6.10
CA THR A 708 -24.82 22.38 7.03
C THR A 708 -23.64 23.09 6.35
N SER A 709 -23.46 22.93 5.02
CA SER A 709 -22.39 23.62 4.32
C SER A 709 -22.74 25.07 3.97
N HIS A 710 -21.75 25.94 4.00
CA HIS A 710 -21.88 27.36 3.75
C HIS A 710 -20.99 27.77 2.57
N ASN A 711 -21.43 27.50 1.34
CA ASN A 711 -20.63 27.58 0.13
C ASN A 711 -20.64 28.99 -0.50
N THR A 712 -20.61 30.03 0.33
CA THR A 712 -20.46 31.41 -0.13
C THR A 712 -19.01 31.84 -0.09
N ASP A 713 -18.62 32.80 -0.94
CA ASP A 713 -17.27 33.34 -0.96
C ASP A 713 -16.89 33.90 0.42
N PRO A 714 -15.80 33.46 1.04
CA PRO A 714 -15.32 33.98 2.32
C PRO A 714 -14.89 35.46 2.26
N GLY A 715 -14.62 35.98 1.07
CA GLY A 715 -14.11 37.31 0.88
C GLY A 715 -12.73 37.50 1.53
N PHE A 716 -11.80 36.59 1.26
CA PHE A 716 -10.44 36.69 1.82
C PHE A 716 -9.74 38.01 1.52
N ALA A 717 -9.08 38.60 2.51
CA ALA A 717 -8.42 39.87 2.39
C ALA A 717 -7.29 39.87 1.34
N ASP A 718 -6.40 38.89 1.35
CA ASP A 718 -5.35 38.69 0.33
C ASP A 718 -4.84 37.22 0.33
N ALA A 719 -5.68 36.32 -0.11
CA ALA A 719 -5.35 34.88 -0.16
C ALA A 719 -4.08 34.56 -1.01
N ALA A 720 -3.81 35.41 -2.02
CA ALA A 720 -2.64 35.22 -2.88
C ALA A 720 -1.31 35.51 -2.15
N ASN A 721 -1.33 36.21 -1.04
CA ASN A 721 -0.17 36.49 -0.19
C ASN A 721 -0.31 35.86 1.22
N GLY A 722 -1.29 34.96 1.42
CA GLY A 722 -1.44 34.19 2.65
C GLY A 722 -2.23 34.89 3.75
N ASP A 723 -2.99 35.95 3.42
CA ASP A 723 -3.96 36.56 4.31
C ASP A 723 -5.37 36.03 4.00
N PHE A 724 -5.83 35.12 4.85
CA PHE A 724 -7.13 34.46 4.73
C PHE A 724 -8.19 35.07 5.65
N THR A 725 -7.96 36.32 6.13
CA THR A 725 -8.96 37.02 6.92
C THR A 725 -10.26 37.10 6.13
N VAL A 726 -11.30 36.53 6.68
CA VAL A 726 -12.62 36.46 6.05
C VAL A 726 -13.33 37.81 6.13
N ALA A 727 -14.20 38.08 5.17
CA ALA A 727 -15.03 39.27 5.26
C ALA A 727 -15.94 39.21 6.50
N ALA A 728 -16.07 40.34 7.20
CA ALA A 728 -16.87 40.38 8.44
C ALA A 728 -18.36 40.06 8.20
N SER A 729 -18.88 40.26 7.01
CA SER A 729 -20.25 39.91 6.64
C SER A 729 -20.41 38.49 6.10
N SER A 730 -19.30 37.72 6.02
CA SER A 730 -19.36 36.38 5.45
C SER A 730 -20.06 35.37 6.34
N GLN A 731 -20.56 34.28 5.72
CA GLN A 731 -21.11 33.15 6.47
C GLN A 731 -20.03 32.47 7.34
N GLN A 732 -18.78 32.53 6.88
CA GLN A 732 -17.64 31.99 7.60
C GLN A 732 -17.37 32.74 8.91
N ALA A 733 -17.49 34.08 8.91
CA ALA A 733 -17.44 34.86 10.13
C ALA A 733 -18.63 34.55 11.04
N LYS A 734 -19.85 34.47 10.48
CA LYS A 734 -21.09 34.19 11.22
C LYS A 734 -21.06 32.84 11.94
N PHE A 735 -20.64 31.77 11.25
CA PHE A 735 -20.66 30.39 11.76
C PHE A 735 -19.30 29.92 12.28
N GLN A 736 -18.30 30.80 12.33
CA GLN A 736 -16.95 30.51 12.81
C GLN A 736 -16.31 29.34 12.05
N ILE A 737 -16.36 29.39 10.70
CA ILE A 737 -15.84 28.37 9.80
C ILE A 737 -14.44 28.76 9.32
N GLY A 738 -13.46 27.88 9.49
CA GLY A 738 -12.08 28.06 9.08
C GLY A 738 -11.12 28.16 10.25
N ASP A 739 -9.90 28.51 9.95
CA ASP A 739 -8.85 28.71 10.93
C ASP A 739 -9.13 29.99 11.75
N SER A 740 -9.16 29.85 13.06
CA SER A 740 -9.56 30.93 13.99
C SER A 740 -8.69 32.19 13.88
N ARG A 741 -7.47 32.09 13.35
CA ARG A 741 -6.59 33.24 13.09
C ARG A 741 -7.15 34.23 12.08
N TRP A 742 -8.01 33.76 11.19
CA TRP A 742 -8.57 34.53 10.09
C TRP A 742 -10.02 34.92 10.29
N LEU A 743 -10.65 34.42 11.36
CA LEU A 743 -12.03 34.72 11.68
C LEU A 743 -12.12 36.10 12.39
N VAL A 744 -13.09 36.83 11.98
CA VAL A 744 -13.41 38.15 12.54
C VAL A 744 -14.80 38.13 13.19
N GLU A 745 -15.12 39.14 13.98
CA GLU A 745 -16.49 39.31 14.49
C GLU A 745 -17.46 39.49 13.32
N TYR A 746 -18.57 38.78 13.36
CA TYR A 746 -19.57 38.87 12.32
C TYR A 746 -20.30 40.20 12.35
N VAL A 747 -20.29 40.89 11.24
CA VAL A 747 -21.02 42.12 11.01
C VAL A 747 -21.91 41.91 9.77
N PRO A 748 -23.23 41.88 9.95
CA PRO A 748 -24.16 41.72 8.81
C PRO A 748 -23.91 42.75 7.72
N GLU A 749 -23.96 42.35 6.47
CA GLU A 749 -23.91 43.30 5.34
C GLU A 749 -25.12 44.24 5.38
N ASP A 750 -24.88 45.51 5.10
CA ASP A 750 -26.00 46.39 4.74
C ASP A 750 -26.38 46.10 3.28
N ILE A 751 -27.46 45.36 3.15
CA ILE A 751 -28.01 44.93 1.86
C ILE A 751 -29.29 45.69 1.47
N THR A 752 -29.53 46.83 2.15
CA THR A 752 -30.79 47.60 1.96
C THR A 752 -30.94 48.08 0.51
N ALA A 753 -29.83 48.54 -0.10
CA ALA A 753 -29.86 49.05 -1.47
C ALA A 753 -30.08 47.93 -2.49
N GLU A 754 -29.38 46.78 -2.30
CA GLU A 754 -29.51 45.61 -3.17
C GLU A 754 -30.92 44.96 -3.06
N LYS A 755 -31.46 44.88 -1.85
CA LYS A 755 -32.89 44.46 -1.66
C LYS A 755 -33.89 45.38 -2.35
N ALA A 756 -33.62 46.67 -2.36
CA ALA A 756 -34.47 47.60 -3.09
C ALA A 756 -34.44 47.33 -4.61
N LEU A 757 -33.24 47.04 -5.17
CA LEU A 757 -33.13 46.64 -6.59
C LEU A 757 -33.80 45.29 -6.87
N LEU A 758 -33.69 44.36 -6.00
CA LEU A 758 -34.36 43.05 -6.14
C LEU A 758 -35.88 43.20 -6.09
N ALA A 759 -36.40 44.04 -5.20
CA ALA A 759 -37.82 44.35 -5.15
C ALA A 759 -38.35 45.01 -6.45
N GLU A 760 -37.50 45.89 -7.04
CA GLU A 760 -37.79 46.51 -8.35
C GLU A 760 -37.86 45.44 -9.45
N GLU A 761 -36.89 44.54 -9.51
CA GLU A 761 -36.88 43.47 -10.52
C GLU A 761 -38.02 42.47 -10.30
N ILE A 762 -38.34 42.08 -9.05
CA ILE A 762 -39.53 41.26 -8.75
C ILE A 762 -40.83 41.93 -9.24
N ALA A 763 -40.94 43.23 -9.03
CA ALA A 763 -42.09 43.96 -9.51
C ALA A 763 -42.18 43.98 -11.05
N LYS A 764 -41.07 44.14 -11.74
CA LYS A 764 -40.95 44.11 -13.18
C LYS A 764 -41.27 42.73 -13.76
N ALA A 765 -40.70 41.67 -13.21
CA ALA A 765 -40.98 40.27 -13.57
C ALA A 765 -42.45 39.91 -13.36
N THR A 766 -43.03 40.35 -12.25
CA THR A 766 -44.44 40.16 -11.93
C THR A 766 -45.34 40.89 -12.95
N ALA A 767 -44.98 42.14 -13.33
CA ALA A 767 -45.69 42.89 -14.34
C ALA A 767 -45.58 42.23 -15.76
N LEU A 768 -44.41 41.67 -16.07
CA LEU A 768 -44.19 40.93 -17.32
C LEU A 768 -45.01 39.63 -17.37
N LEU A 769 -45.15 38.92 -16.26
CA LEU A 769 -45.99 37.71 -16.14
C LEU A 769 -47.46 38.06 -16.34
N GLY A 770 -47.95 39.19 -15.76
CA GLY A 770 -49.33 39.66 -15.90
C GLY A 770 -50.34 38.59 -15.52
N ASP A 771 -51.40 38.48 -16.40
CA ASP A 771 -52.48 37.50 -16.27
C ASP A 771 -52.20 36.19 -17.03
N ALA A 772 -50.90 35.86 -17.24
CA ALA A 772 -50.53 34.63 -17.96
C ALA A 772 -51.05 33.36 -17.27
N ASP A 773 -51.52 32.38 -18.07
CA ASP A 773 -51.98 31.10 -17.57
C ASP A 773 -50.81 30.22 -17.11
N VAL A 774 -50.41 30.39 -15.83
CA VAL A 774 -49.30 29.70 -15.22
C VAL A 774 -49.53 28.18 -15.14
N GLU A 775 -50.80 27.72 -15.15
CA GLU A 775 -51.05 26.28 -15.04
C GLU A 775 -50.84 25.54 -16.36
N ASN A 776 -51.06 26.20 -17.50
CA ASN A 776 -50.96 25.57 -18.81
C ASN A 776 -49.81 26.09 -19.68
N ASN A 777 -49.04 27.03 -19.18
CA ASN A 777 -47.85 27.59 -19.86
C ASN A 777 -46.61 27.34 -19.04
N GLU A 778 -45.73 26.41 -19.47
CA GLU A 778 -44.51 26.02 -18.74
C GLU A 778 -43.52 27.21 -18.61
N ASP A 779 -43.47 28.13 -19.57
CA ASP A 779 -42.57 29.29 -19.50
C ASP A 779 -43.09 30.34 -18.49
N ALA A 780 -44.40 30.56 -18.44
CA ALA A 780 -45.03 31.39 -17.44
C ALA A 780 -44.86 30.78 -16.02
N LYS A 781 -44.92 29.46 -15.89
CA LYS A 781 -44.67 28.74 -14.66
C LYS A 781 -43.22 28.83 -14.21
N ALA A 782 -42.26 28.77 -15.15
CA ALA A 782 -40.84 28.95 -14.86
C ALA A 782 -40.54 30.38 -14.37
N LEU A 783 -41.11 31.41 -15.02
CA LEU A 783 -40.99 32.79 -14.57
C LEU A 783 -41.61 33.00 -13.18
N LYS A 784 -42.81 32.42 -12.94
CA LYS A 784 -43.46 32.47 -11.63
C LYS A 784 -42.59 31.83 -10.54
N ALA A 785 -41.96 30.68 -10.83
CA ALA A 785 -41.10 30.01 -9.89
C ALA A 785 -39.82 30.85 -9.57
N ALA A 786 -39.27 31.53 -10.58
CA ALA A 786 -38.17 32.45 -10.40
C ALA A 786 -38.56 33.69 -9.56
N ILE A 787 -39.74 34.21 -9.74
CA ILE A 787 -40.31 35.31 -8.92
C ILE A 787 -40.46 34.86 -7.46
N ASP A 788 -41.02 33.69 -7.23
CA ASP A 788 -41.23 33.15 -5.87
C ASP A 788 -39.90 32.86 -5.18
N GLU A 789 -38.90 32.36 -5.91
CA GLU A 789 -37.54 32.16 -5.39
C GLU A 789 -36.89 33.52 -5.06
N ALA A 790 -36.97 34.51 -5.96
CA ALA A 790 -36.46 35.86 -5.74
C ALA A 790 -37.11 36.52 -4.51
N GLN A 791 -38.43 36.33 -4.33
CA GLN A 791 -39.13 36.80 -3.14
C GLN A 791 -38.62 36.12 -1.87
N GLY A 792 -38.35 34.79 -1.92
CA GLY A 792 -37.74 34.06 -0.82
C GLY A 792 -36.36 34.60 -0.45
N VAL A 793 -35.56 34.95 -1.46
CA VAL A 793 -34.26 35.59 -1.25
C VAL A 793 -34.42 36.99 -0.65
N TYR A 794 -35.34 37.77 -1.14
CA TYR A 794 -35.66 39.11 -0.61
C TYR A 794 -35.95 39.04 0.91
N ASP A 795 -36.73 38.05 1.32
CA ASP A 795 -37.14 37.90 2.70
C ASP A 795 -36.00 37.41 3.62
N SER A 796 -35.13 36.52 3.13
CA SER A 796 -34.17 35.77 3.93
C SER A 796 -32.69 36.07 3.69
N ALA A 797 -32.33 36.78 2.60
CA ALA A 797 -30.93 37.02 2.26
C ALA A 797 -30.20 37.84 3.34
N GLU A 798 -28.98 37.46 3.58
CA GLU A 798 -28.06 38.07 4.52
C GLU A 798 -26.84 38.71 3.85
N THR A 799 -26.59 38.45 2.54
CA THR A 799 -25.44 38.96 1.81
C THR A 799 -25.85 39.64 0.49
N LYS A 800 -25.03 40.60 0.07
CA LYS A 800 -25.20 41.26 -1.26
C LYS A 800 -25.09 40.28 -2.40
N ALA A 801 -24.21 39.25 -2.25
CA ALA A 801 -24.00 38.23 -3.26
C ALA A 801 -25.28 37.42 -3.52
N GLU A 802 -26.01 37.02 -2.44
CA GLU A 802 -27.29 36.31 -2.55
C GLU A 802 -28.33 37.16 -3.29
N VAL A 803 -28.46 38.43 -2.92
CA VAL A 803 -29.43 39.33 -3.55
C VAL A 803 -29.08 39.56 -5.02
N ASN A 804 -27.80 39.81 -5.34
CA ASN A 804 -27.38 40.04 -6.72
C ASN A 804 -27.53 38.77 -7.58
N ALA A 805 -27.24 37.59 -7.05
CA ALA A 805 -27.46 36.34 -7.76
C ALA A 805 -28.94 36.10 -8.07
N ALA A 806 -29.84 36.44 -7.13
CA ALA A 806 -31.28 36.38 -7.36
C ALA A 806 -31.74 37.34 -8.44
N ILE A 807 -31.19 38.56 -8.47
CA ILE A 807 -31.47 39.54 -9.53
C ILE A 807 -31.08 38.99 -10.91
N GLU A 808 -29.88 38.50 -11.05
CA GLU A 808 -29.37 37.94 -12.32
C GLU A 808 -30.17 36.70 -12.76
N LYS A 809 -30.53 35.82 -11.82
CA LYS A 809 -31.38 34.64 -12.12
C LYS A 809 -32.80 35.06 -12.56
N LEU A 810 -33.37 36.06 -11.90
CA LEU A 810 -34.69 36.58 -12.26
C LEU A 810 -34.67 37.23 -13.63
N LYS A 811 -33.67 38.05 -13.95
CA LYS A 811 -33.47 38.63 -15.28
C LYS A 811 -33.37 37.59 -16.40
N ALA A 812 -32.58 36.52 -16.14
CA ALA A 812 -32.47 35.44 -17.09
C ALA A 812 -33.82 34.72 -17.34
N ALA A 813 -34.64 34.56 -16.30
CA ALA A 813 -35.99 34.02 -16.43
C ALA A 813 -36.95 34.99 -17.19
N GLU A 814 -36.83 36.30 -16.96
CA GLU A 814 -37.55 37.31 -17.70
C GLU A 814 -37.25 37.27 -19.21
N GLU A 815 -35.94 37.25 -19.54
CA GLU A 815 -35.49 37.17 -20.95
C GLU A 815 -36.01 35.88 -21.62
N ALA A 816 -35.92 34.73 -20.92
CA ALA A 816 -36.44 33.46 -21.42
C ALA A 816 -37.95 33.51 -21.68
N TYR A 817 -38.71 34.07 -20.74
CA TYR A 817 -40.15 34.21 -20.88
C TYR A 817 -40.54 35.21 -22.00
N ALA A 818 -39.91 36.38 -22.04
CA ALA A 818 -40.14 37.36 -23.10
C ALA A 818 -39.84 36.79 -24.49
N MET A 819 -38.77 36.01 -24.60
CA MET A 819 -38.42 35.30 -25.83
C MET A 819 -39.51 34.29 -26.22
N SER A 820 -40.03 33.50 -25.24
CA SER A 820 -41.09 32.53 -25.54
C SER A 820 -42.40 33.21 -26.02
N VAL A 821 -42.78 34.32 -25.39
CA VAL A 821 -43.97 35.11 -25.77
C VAL A 821 -43.77 35.68 -27.19
N ALA A 822 -42.60 36.29 -27.43
CA ALA A 822 -42.33 36.87 -28.75
C ALA A 822 -42.33 35.80 -29.87
N ARG A 823 -41.80 34.63 -29.62
CA ARG A 823 -41.82 33.50 -30.56
C ARG A 823 -43.25 32.97 -30.76
N ALA A 824 -44.05 32.89 -29.70
CA ALA A 824 -45.46 32.48 -29.82
C ALA A 824 -46.27 33.50 -30.65
N GLU A 825 -46.05 34.81 -30.44
CA GLU A 825 -46.65 35.86 -31.23
C GLU A 825 -46.24 35.79 -32.71
N LEU A 826 -44.92 35.59 -32.94
CA LEU A 826 -44.37 35.43 -34.29
C LEU A 826 -44.99 34.21 -34.99
N ALA A 827 -45.05 33.06 -34.28
CA ALA A 827 -45.67 31.85 -34.80
C ALA A 827 -47.18 32.05 -35.14
N ALA A 828 -47.91 32.75 -34.27
CA ALA A 828 -49.30 33.07 -34.49
C ALA A 828 -49.51 34.01 -35.74
N GLU A 829 -48.61 34.99 -35.86
CA GLU A 829 -48.64 35.88 -37.01
C GLU A 829 -48.26 35.16 -38.31
N ILE A 830 -47.30 34.27 -38.27
CA ILE A 830 -46.97 33.39 -39.42
C ILE A 830 -48.16 32.56 -39.83
N GLN A 831 -48.92 32.02 -38.89
CA GLN A 831 -50.17 31.29 -39.22
C GLN A 831 -51.21 32.19 -39.89
N LYS A 832 -51.42 33.44 -39.42
CA LYS A 832 -52.34 34.38 -40.02
C LYS A 832 -51.84 34.78 -41.37
N ALA A 833 -50.57 35.06 -41.56
CA ALA A 833 -49.98 35.42 -42.85
C ALA A 833 -50.15 34.29 -43.89
N ASN A 834 -49.92 33.05 -43.49
CA ASN A 834 -50.14 31.86 -44.31
C ASN A 834 -51.60 31.72 -44.76
N ALA A 835 -52.54 31.95 -43.82
CA ALA A 835 -53.99 31.89 -44.18
C ALA A 835 -54.38 32.93 -45.21
N LEU A 836 -53.66 34.06 -45.30
CA LEU A 836 -53.96 35.11 -46.32
C LEU A 836 -53.59 34.67 -47.77
N ILE A 837 -52.57 33.83 -47.87
CA ILE A 837 -52.09 33.30 -49.19
C ILE A 837 -52.53 31.88 -49.45
N GLU A 838 -53.37 31.30 -48.63
CA GLU A 838 -53.87 29.94 -48.82
C GLU A 838 -54.68 29.82 -50.14
N GLY A 839 -54.30 28.87 -50.98
CA GLY A 839 -54.91 28.67 -52.26
C GLY A 839 -54.50 29.67 -53.33
N LYS A 840 -53.56 30.57 -53.08
CA LYS A 840 -52.99 31.52 -54.06
C LYS A 840 -51.84 30.87 -54.81
N ASP A 841 -51.67 31.21 -56.06
CA ASP A 841 -50.54 30.83 -56.90
C ASP A 841 -49.40 31.80 -56.64
N THR A 842 -48.54 31.51 -55.70
CA THR A 842 -47.42 32.35 -55.27
C THR A 842 -46.31 32.49 -56.32
N GLU A 843 -46.28 31.64 -57.35
CA GLU A 843 -45.37 31.77 -58.50
C GLU A 843 -45.86 32.79 -59.53
N ALA A 844 -47.18 32.92 -59.67
CA ALA A 844 -47.79 33.80 -60.64
C ALA A 844 -48.25 35.18 -60.09
N ASP A 845 -48.44 35.25 -58.76
CA ASP A 845 -48.85 36.47 -58.04
C ASP A 845 -47.63 37.06 -57.28
N ALA A 846 -47.06 38.15 -57.78
CA ALA A 846 -45.88 38.80 -57.23
C ALA A 846 -46.09 39.31 -55.80
N ASP A 847 -47.33 39.76 -55.48
CA ASP A 847 -47.59 40.25 -54.11
C ASP A 847 -47.79 39.12 -53.10
N ALA A 848 -48.45 38.04 -53.57
CA ALA A 848 -48.54 36.80 -52.78
C ALA A 848 -47.12 36.17 -52.56
N ASN A 849 -46.27 36.23 -53.57
CA ASN A 849 -44.86 35.80 -53.44
C ASN A 849 -44.08 36.65 -52.46
N ALA A 850 -44.24 37.97 -52.47
CA ALA A 850 -43.60 38.85 -51.51
C ALA A 850 -44.03 38.55 -50.09
N LEU A 851 -45.29 38.28 -49.82
CA LEU A 851 -45.76 37.88 -48.48
C LEU A 851 -45.25 36.49 -48.12
N LYS A 852 -45.19 35.54 -49.03
CA LYS A 852 -44.59 34.19 -48.82
C LYS A 852 -43.14 34.30 -48.46
N THR A 853 -42.36 35.19 -49.11
CA THR A 853 -40.94 35.41 -48.76
C THR A 853 -40.80 36.01 -47.37
N ALA A 854 -41.69 36.89 -46.95
CA ALA A 854 -41.64 37.43 -45.57
C ALA A 854 -42.03 36.35 -44.55
N ILE A 855 -42.98 35.48 -44.86
CA ILE A 855 -43.37 34.32 -44.04
C ILE A 855 -42.18 33.38 -43.88
N ASP A 856 -41.52 33.00 -44.97
CA ASP A 856 -40.37 32.07 -44.94
C ASP A 856 -39.20 32.67 -44.13
N LYS A 857 -38.92 33.96 -44.20
CA LYS A 857 -37.97 34.67 -43.43
C LYS A 857 -38.34 34.66 -41.92
N ALA A 858 -39.62 34.98 -41.65
CA ALA A 858 -40.12 34.98 -40.26
C ALA A 858 -40.07 33.57 -39.63
N GLN A 859 -40.42 32.54 -40.41
CA GLN A 859 -40.31 31.13 -39.99
C GLN A 859 -38.85 30.77 -39.71
N GLY A 860 -37.90 31.17 -40.56
CA GLY A 860 -36.48 30.93 -40.33
C GLY A 860 -35.94 31.55 -39.03
N VAL A 861 -36.45 32.74 -38.66
CA VAL A 861 -36.14 33.39 -37.37
C VAL A 861 -36.83 32.64 -36.21
N CYS A 862 -38.08 32.26 -36.39
CA CYS A 862 -38.86 31.50 -35.41
C CYS A 862 -38.20 30.16 -35.04
N ASP A 863 -37.66 29.47 -36.04
CA ASP A 863 -37.03 28.15 -35.90
C ASP A 863 -35.55 28.23 -35.46
N ASN A 864 -34.92 29.38 -35.55
CA ASN A 864 -33.52 29.57 -35.15
C ASN A 864 -33.40 29.66 -33.61
N ALA A 865 -32.78 28.65 -33.02
CA ALA A 865 -32.54 28.61 -31.58
C ALA A 865 -31.65 29.76 -31.07
N ASP A 866 -30.73 30.26 -31.91
CA ASP A 866 -29.77 31.31 -31.58
C ASP A 866 -30.29 32.74 -31.88
N ALA A 867 -31.55 32.88 -32.34
CA ALA A 867 -32.13 34.18 -32.58
C ALA A 867 -32.31 34.95 -31.27
N THR A 868 -31.93 36.21 -31.27
CA THR A 868 -32.12 37.12 -30.12
C THR A 868 -33.60 37.59 -30.04
N LEU A 869 -34.04 38.11 -28.90
CA LEU A 869 -35.38 38.67 -28.73
C LEU A 869 -35.61 39.77 -29.76
N GLU A 870 -34.64 40.65 -30.00
CA GLU A 870 -34.70 41.73 -31.01
C GLU A 870 -34.90 41.16 -32.42
N ASP A 871 -34.26 40.03 -32.79
CA ASP A 871 -34.46 39.38 -34.10
C ASP A 871 -35.87 38.88 -34.25
N VAL A 872 -36.45 38.28 -33.18
CA VAL A 872 -37.84 37.76 -33.21
C VAL A 872 -38.86 38.87 -33.28
N GLU A 873 -38.72 39.92 -32.47
CA GLU A 873 -39.58 41.11 -32.48
C GLU A 873 -39.55 41.81 -33.85
N LYS A 874 -38.33 41.99 -34.37
CA LYS A 874 -38.15 42.55 -35.70
C LYS A 874 -38.79 41.69 -36.81
N ALA A 875 -38.65 40.39 -36.73
CA ALA A 875 -39.27 39.47 -37.68
C ALA A 875 -40.82 39.56 -37.63
N LEU A 876 -41.38 39.73 -36.44
CA LEU A 876 -42.81 39.95 -36.23
C LEU A 876 -43.25 41.29 -36.81
N GLU A 877 -42.48 42.38 -36.61
CA GLU A 877 -42.77 43.69 -37.20
C GLU A 877 -42.71 43.66 -38.75
N ASP A 878 -41.59 43.07 -39.28
CA ASP A 878 -41.40 42.92 -40.74
C ASP A 878 -42.55 42.11 -41.37
N LEU A 879 -43.01 41.01 -40.71
CA LEU A 879 -44.12 40.19 -41.21
C LEU A 879 -45.42 40.91 -41.17
N LYS A 880 -45.78 41.61 -40.08
CA LYS A 880 -46.99 42.44 -39.99
C LYS A 880 -47.01 43.52 -41.07
N ALA A 881 -45.89 44.18 -41.34
CA ALA A 881 -45.78 45.19 -42.41
C ALA A 881 -46.00 44.58 -43.81
N ALA A 882 -45.49 43.36 -44.01
CA ALA A 882 -45.72 42.63 -45.29
C ALA A 882 -47.15 42.19 -45.43
N GLU A 883 -47.83 41.74 -44.37
CA GLU A 883 -49.26 41.47 -44.37
C GLU A 883 -50.14 42.70 -44.72
N GLU A 884 -49.84 43.81 -44.07
CA GLU A 884 -50.58 45.05 -44.36
C GLU A 884 -50.44 45.46 -45.83
N THR A 885 -49.16 45.36 -46.33
CA THR A 885 -48.92 45.66 -47.76
C THR A 885 -49.69 44.72 -48.62
N TYR A 886 -49.75 43.42 -48.32
CA TYR A 886 -50.56 42.47 -49.13
C TYR A 886 -52.07 42.72 -49.06
N LYS A 887 -52.60 43.06 -47.84
CA LYS A 887 -54.01 43.37 -47.67
C LYS A 887 -54.41 44.62 -48.44
N LEU A 888 -53.51 45.63 -48.56
CA LEU A 888 -53.70 46.82 -49.37
C LEU A 888 -53.81 46.48 -50.87
N THR A 889 -52.94 45.59 -51.37
CA THR A 889 -52.99 45.14 -52.79
C THR A 889 -54.32 44.41 -53.14
N LEU A 890 -54.75 43.52 -52.19
CA LEU A 890 -56.08 42.86 -52.34
C LEU A 890 -57.26 43.86 -52.40
N SER A 891 -57.19 44.95 -51.65
CA SER A 891 -58.21 46.00 -51.66
C SER A 891 -58.21 46.81 -52.94
N ILE A 892 -57.11 46.88 -53.68
CA ILE A 892 -56.91 47.60 -54.91
C ILE A 892 -57.38 46.79 -56.16
N SER A 893 -57.26 45.47 -56.12
CA SER A 893 -57.64 44.57 -57.23
C SER A 893 -59.20 44.50 -57.49
N GLY A 894 -60.00 45.13 -56.63
CA GLY A 894 -61.45 45.21 -56.76
C GLY A 894 -61.98 46.47 -57.49
N VAL A 895 -61.06 47.34 -57.93
CA VAL A 895 -61.50 48.55 -58.69
C VAL A 895 -61.57 48.27 -60.21
N ASP A 896 -62.75 48.18 -60.74
CA ASP A 896 -62.98 47.99 -62.17
C ASP A 896 -62.24 49.07 -62.99
N ALA A 897 -61.34 48.66 -63.88
CA ALA A 897 -60.47 49.57 -64.69
C ALA A 897 -61.23 50.22 -65.87
N ALA A 898 -62.57 50.19 -65.89
CA ALA A 898 -63.39 50.59 -67.10
C ALA A 898 -63.76 52.06 -67.11
N ALA A 899 -63.34 52.93 -66.24
CA ALA A 899 -63.69 54.33 -66.22
C ALA A 899 -62.57 55.27 -65.77
N ALA A 900 -61.35 55.00 -65.85
CA ALA A 900 -60.27 55.89 -65.47
C ALA A 900 -59.73 56.64 -66.75
N ASP A 901 -59.76 57.95 -66.71
CA ASP A 901 -59.01 58.85 -67.60
C ASP A 901 -57.51 58.45 -67.54
N ASP A 902 -56.98 57.90 -68.65
CA ASP A 902 -55.58 57.31 -68.73
C ASP A 902 -54.44 58.27 -68.30
N ALA A 903 -54.74 59.55 -68.02
CA ALA A 903 -53.78 60.55 -67.58
C ALA A 903 -53.93 60.98 -66.07
N ALA A 904 -54.88 60.40 -65.32
CA ALA A 904 -55.20 60.86 -63.99
C ALA A 904 -54.43 60.05 -62.88
N TRP A 905 -54.03 60.68 -61.79
CA TRP A 905 -53.45 60.10 -60.61
C TRP A 905 -54.52 59.91 -59.51
N TYR A 906 -54.56 58.82 -58.91
CA TYR A 906 -55.49 58.49 -57.83
C TYR A 906 -54.69 58.01 -56.52
N THR A 907 -55.19 58.34 -55.35
CA THR A 907 -54.76 57.74 -54.12
C THR A 907 -55.15 56.28 -54.09
N LEU A 908 -54.62 55.52 -53.18
CA LEU A 908 -54.97 54.12 -52.92
C LEU A 908 -56.48 53.96 -52.55
N GLN A 909 -57.15 55.01 -52.10
CA GLN A 909 -58.57 55.06 -51.75
C GLN A 909 -59.42 55.44 -52.93
N GLY A 910 -58.89 55.62 -54.14
CA GLY A 910 -59.63 55.94 -55.37
C GLY A 910 -59.91 57.44 -55.55
N VAL A 911 -59.30 58.36 -54.74
CA VAL A 911 -59.47 59.79 -54.87
C VAL A 911 -58.53 60.36 -55.95
N ARG A 912 -59.02 61.09 -56.92
CA ARG A 912 -58.21 61.73 -57.97
C ARG A 912 -57.34 62.84 -57.41
N VAL A 913 -56.06 62.87 -57.78
CA VAL A 913 -55.06 63.81 -57.32
C VAL A 913 -54.48 64.61 -58.52
N ALA A 914 -54.68 65.93 -58.58
CA ALA A 914 -54.23 66.75 -59.67
C ALA A 914 -52.70 66.88 -59.80
N ALA A 915 -51.95 66.78 -58.68
CA ALA A 915 -50.51 66.85 -58.66
C ALA A 915 -49.98 65.94 -57.54
N PRO A 916 -49.71 64.69 -57.79
CA PRO A 916 -49.24 63.81 -56.78
C PRO A 916 -47.79 64.19 -56.31
N GLN A 917 -47.62 64.27 -55.03
CA GLN A 917 -46.33 64.44 -54.41
C GLN A 917 -45.74 63.06 -53.94
N LYS A 918 -44.94 63.01 -52.95
CA LYS A 918 -44.38 61.80 -52.48
C LYS A 918 -45.44 60.84 -51.85
N GLY A 919 -45.49 59.63 -52.31
CA GLY A 919 -46.42 58.60 -51.82
C GLY A 919 -46.76 57.53 -52.85
N ILE A 920 -47.73 56.64 -52.53
CA ILE A 920 -48.15 55.59 -53.39
C ILE A 920 -49.48 55.97 -54.05
N PHE A 921 -49.56 55.91 -55.40
CA PHE A 921 -50.69 56.37 -56.23
C PHE A 921 -50.99 55.32 -57.26
N ILE A 922 -52.18 55.38 -57.82
CA ILE A 922 -52.58 54.63 -59.03
C ILE A 922 -52.55 55.60 -60.21
N HIS A 923 -51.79 55.32 -61.27
CA HIS A 923 -51.73 56.02 -62.56
C HIS A 923 -51.71 55.04 -63.70
N ASN A 924 -52.53 55.25 -64.63
CA ASN A 924 -52.78 54.31 -65.78
C ASN A 924 -53.03 52.88 -65.35
N GLY A 925 -53.87 52.73 -64.28
CA GLY A 925 -54.26 51.46 -63.78
C GLY A 925 -53.13 50.68 -63.06
N LYS A 926 -51.93 51.32 -62.79
CA LYS A 926 -50.79 50.72 -62.12
C LYS A 926 -50.43 51.51 -60.86
N LYS A 927 -49.98 50.74 -59.87
CA LYS A 927 -49.43 51.30 -58.62
C LYS A 927 -48.09 51.98 -58.90
N VAL A 928 -48.01 53.24 -58.63
CA VAL A 928 -46.76 54.04 -58.79
C VAL A 928 -46.36 54.64 -57.46
N VAL A 929 -45.12 54.39 -57.11
CA VAL A 929 -44.48 54.98 -55.91
C VAL A 929 -43.66 56.20 -56.32
N LEU A 930 -44.11 57.42 -55.91
CA LEU A 930 -43.31 58.65 -56.04
C LEU A 930 -42.44 58.80 -54.77
N LYS A 931 -41.13 58.76 -54.94
CA LYS A 931 -40.15 58.91 -53.87
C LYS A 931 -39.95 60.34 -53.46
#